data_014f64c7eb13d899ce7b946312e5cabc
#
_entry.id   014f64c7eb13d899ce7b946312e5cabc
#
_cell.length_a   1.000
_cell.length_b   1.000
_cell.length_c   1.000
_cell.angle_alpha   90.00
_cell.angle_beta   90.00
_cell.angle_gamma   90.00
#
_symmetry.space_group_name_H-M   'P 1'
#
loop_
_entity.id
_entity.type
_entity.pdbx_description
1 polymer ?
#
loop_
_entity_poly.entity_id
_entity_poly.type
_entity_poly.pdbx_seq_one_letter_code
_entity_poly.pdbx_strand_id
1 'polypeptide(L)'
;MRLFIAEKPAVANDIVKALGGNFTRHDGWFESDNAIVTNCFGHIIESQPPENYNPEYKAWKVETLPLRLYPVKYQPVESAAKQVKTILELIRRGDVTEIVHAGDPDDEGQLLVDEVLEYAGNTKPVKRVLINDNTLPAVKKALANLKDNRDFKGLYLKALARSVADAVYGFSMTRAYTIPAKARGYQGVLSVGRVQTPVLGLIVNRTRANQNHKSSFYYTMTGVFQRGADVIRANWKPGEFAPLTDRKLLDKAWADGTAASLAGKPATVEAAATDDKKTAAPLPFNLVRLQQYMNKKFKMTAQKTLDITQQLREKYKAITYNRSDCSYLSDEQFSEAPQVIDALKSVFPQSLDIDSSRKSKAFNSAKVTAHTAIIPTASVPDVNALSTDERNVYLAIAQHYLVQFMPEKAYQEVSVAIQCGDESFYARARKKTDSGFEAFIGAETTDEGESEDNDDSAFELLCKIRTGETLTTKEVIVNEKKTTPPPLFTEASLLAALVRVADFVTDPVIKKLLKDKDKDKKDEHGGIGTPATRAAILETLKKRNYITLEKGKLIPTDTGYALIDALPGIAVNPDMTALWSEKQAAIENGDLTVEQFINDLYGELTGMISDVDLGEMKIEPAAPAGQFQRLDSPCPSCGKHIVIRPKGYFCTGCEFKIWSEFSGKKITQAQAEKLVKSGKTDLIKGFKKKSGGTYDTVLVLEDKKTGKLGFPARAKK
;
A
#
# COMPACT_ATOMS: atom_id res chain seq x y z
N MET A 1 -31.96 -25.89 -7.49
CA MET A 1 -31.68 -24.49 -7.09
C MET A 1 -30.24 -24.15 -7.44
N ARG A 2 -29.93 -22.85 -7.67
CA ARG A 2 -28.55 -22.34 -7.81
C ARG A 2 -28.04 -21.84 -6.47
N LEU A 3 -26.79 -22.18 -6.14
CA LEU A 3 -26.09 -21.65 -4.98
C LEU A 3 -25.02 -20.64 -5.41
N PHE A 4 -25.19 -19.38 -5.06
CA PHE A 4 -24.21 -18.32 -5.27
C PHE A 4 -23.28 -18.23 -4.07
N ILE A 5 -21.97 -18.29 -4.30
CA ILE A 5 -20.93 -18.11 -3.26
C ILE A 5 -20.15 -16.85 -3.58
N ALA A 6 -20.45 -15.78 -2.87
CA ALA A 6 -19.77 -14.48 -3.01
C ALA A 6 -18.52 -14.42 -2.15
N GLU A 7 -17.56 -13.59 -2.53
CA GLU A 7 -16.34 -13.34 -1.74
C GLU A 7 -16.64 -12.61 -0.43
N LYS A 8 -17.62 -11.70 -0.46
CA LYS A 8 -17.92 -10.78 0.66
C LYS A 8 -19.43 -10.62 0.87
N PRO A 9 -19.88 -10.31 2.09
CA PRO A 9 -21.29 -10.08 2.38
C PRO A 9 -21.94 -8.97 1.53
N ALA A 10 -21.16 -7.93 1.19
CA ALA A 10 -21.67 -6.84 0.36
C ALA A 10 -22.07 -7.35 -1.04
N VAL A 11 -21.21 -8.13 -1.69
CA VAL A 11 -21.48 -8.72 -3.01
C VAL A 11 -22.67 -9.68 -2.96
N ALA A 12 -22.80 -10.48 -1.89
CA ALA A 12 -23.95 -11.35 -1.69
C ALA A 12 -25.26 -10.54 -1.62
N ASN A 13 -25.28 -9.43 -0.88
CA ASN A 13 -26.44 -8.54 -0.82
C ASN A 13 -26.78 -7.91 -2.19
N ASP A 14 -25.76 -7.53 -2.97
CA ASP A 14 -25.95 -6.94 -4.28
C ASP A 14 -26.50 -7.99 -5.28
N ILE A 15 -26.04 -9.24 -5.18
CA ILE A 15 -26.60 -10.37 -5.94
C ILE A 15 -28.08 -10.59 -5.58
N VAL A 16 -28.42 -10.62 -4.28
CA VAL A 16 -29.80 -10.76 -3.81
C VAL A 16 -30.70 -9.67 -4.38
N LYS A 17 -30.28 -8.40 -4.33
CA LYS A 17 -31.01 -7.27 -4.91
C LYS A 17 -31.18 -7.41 -6.42
N ALA A 18 -30.14 -7.87 -7.12
CA ALA A 18 -30.15 -8.01 -8.58
C ALA A 18 -31.01 -9.17 -9.06
N LEU A 19 -31.04 -10.28 -8.33
CA LEU A 19 -31.93 -11.41 -8.60
C LEU A 19 -33.39 -11.03 -8.39
N GLY A 20 -33.65 -10.13 -7.43
CA GLY A 20 -35.03 -9.73 -7.09
C GLY A 20 -35.82 -10.86 -6.43
N GLY A 21 -37.12 -10.62 -6.18
CA GLY A 21 -37.97 -11.60 -5.50
C GLY A 21 -37.87 -11.57 -3.99
N ASN A 22 -38.53 -12.54 -3.33
CA ASN A 22 -38.58 -12.64 -1.88
C ASN A 22 -37.47 -13.57 -1.38
N PHE A 23 -36.43 -13.01 -0.76
CA PHE A 23 -35.38 -13.77 -0.10
C PHE A 23 -35.60 -13.79 1.42
N THR A 24 -35.62 -14.97 1.99
CA THR A 24 -35.57 -15.18 3.44
C THR A 24 -34.10 -15.10 3.89
N ARG A 25 -33.82 -14.25 4.88
CA ARG A 25 -32.49 -14.11 5.43
C ARG A 25 -32.25 -15.14 6.55
N HIS A 26 -31.18 -15.89 6.43
CA HIS A 26 -30.67 -16.80 7.43
C HIS A 26 -29.32 -16.30 7.99
N ASP A 27 -28.75 -17.00 8.96
CA ASP A 27 -27.43 -16.68 9.49
C ASP A 27 -26.35 -17.12 8.52
N GLY A 28 -25.75 -16.14 7.81
CA GLY A 28 -24.70 -16.33 6.83
C GLY A 28 -25.16 -16.61 5.38
N TRP A 29 -26.48 -16.58 5.09
CA TRP A 29 -27.00 -16.82 3.74
C TRP A 29 -28.43 -16.31 3.55
N PHE A 30 -28.88 -16.29 2.28
CA PHE A 30 -30.22 -15.91 1.87
C PHE A 30 -30.81 -17.01 0.99
N GLU A 31 -32.13 -17.24 1.05
CA GLU A 31 -32.83 -18.25 0.25
C GLU A 31 -34.13 -17.71 -0.34
N SER A 32 -34.36 -18.06 -1.60
CA SER A 32 -35.63 -17.90 -2.31
C SER A 32 -36.06 -19.25 -2.92
N ASP A 33 -37.19 -19.29 -3.61
CA ASP A 33 -37.66 -20.52 -4.26
C ASP A 33 -36.69 -21.10 -5.28
N ASN A 34 -35.84 -20.25 -5.90
CA ASN A 34 -34.98 -20.62 -7.03
C ASN A 34 -33.47 -20.48 -6.77
N ALA A 35 -33.07 -19.76 -5.71
CA ALA A 35 -31.69 -19.43 -5.48
C ALA A 35 -31.33 -19.35 -3.99
N ILE A 36 -30.10 -19.74 -3.70
CA ILE A 36 -29.45 -19.54 -2.40
C ILE A 36 -28.24 -18.62 -2.64
N VAL A 37 -28.05 -17.63 -1.79
CA VAL A 37 -26.88 -16.73 -1.86
C VAL A 37 -26.17 -16.75 -0.51
N THR A 38 -24.90 -17.13 -0.54
CA THR A 38 -24.03 -17.11 0.64
C THR A 38 -22.74 -16.35 0.34
N ASN A 39 -21.89 -16.16 1.33
CA ASN A 39 -20.62 -15.45 1.15
C ASN A 39 -19.51 -15.99 2.03
N CYS A 40 -18.29 -15.76 1.56
CA CYS A 40 -17.08 -15.80 2.37
C CYS A 40 -16.87 -14.45 3.08
N PHE A 41 -15.82 -14.33 3.89
CA PHE A 41 -15.34 -13.10 4.53
C PHE A 41 -13.89 -12.79 4.10
N GLY A 42 -13.58 -12.91 2.81
CA GLY A 42 -12.25 -13.11 2.32
C GLY A 42 -11.84 -14.59 2.47
N HIS A 43 -10.57 -14.90 2.65
CA HIS A 43 -10.15 -16.29 2.89
C HIS A 43 -10.75 -16.82 4.19
N ILE A 44 -11.60 -17.82 4.08
CA ILE A 44 -12.21 -18.56 5.20
C ILE A 44 -11.61 -19.97 5.36
N ILE A 45 -10.81 -20.37 4.38
CA ILE A 45 -9.98 -21.59 4.37
C ILE A 45 -8.53 -21.13 4.37
N GLU A 46 -7.65 -21.84 5.05
CA GLU A 46 -6.22 -21.60 5.11
C GLU A 46 -5.43 -22.90 5.01
N SER A 47 -4.16 -22.83 4.62
CA SER A 47 -3.26 -23.99 4.65
C SER A 47 -3.03 -24.41 6.09
N GLN A 48 -3.00 -25.72 6.34
CA GLN A 48 -2.67 -26.27 7.64
C GLN A 48 -1.23 -25.89 8.05
N PRO A 49 -0.93 -25.78 9.35
CA PRO A 49 0.40 -25.51 9.83
C PRO A 49 1.40 -26.63 9.44
N PRO A 50 2.70 -26.30 9.30
CA PRO A 50 3.70 -27.24 8.81
C PRO A 50 3.73 -28.60 9.51
N GLU A 51 3.49 -28.64 10.83
CA GLU A 51 3.47 -29.88 11.62
C GLU A 51 2.37 -30.87 11.22
N ASN A 52 1.34 -30.44 10.50
CA ASN A 52 0.29 -31.32 9.98
C ASN A 52 0.69 -31.95 8.63
N TYR A 53 1.75 -31.43 7.97
CA TYR A 53 2.36 -32.07 6.82
C TYR A 53 3.38 -33.14 7.26
N ASN A 54 4.25 -32.80 8.21
CA ASN A 54 5.18 -33.69 8.86
C ASN A 54 5.38 -33.28 10.33
N PRO A 55 5.12 -34.17 11.32
CA PRO A 55 5.28 -33.87 12.76
C PRO A 55 6.67 -33.33 13.14
N GLU A 56 7.72 -33.71 12.41
CA GLU A 56 9.08 -33.20 12.64
C GLU A 56 9.21 -31.68 12.40
N TYR A 57 8.33 -31.11 11.56
CA TYR A 57 8.31 -29.67 11.30
C TYR A 57 7.90 -28.83 12.52
N LYS A 58 7.39 -29.44 13.58
CA LYS A 58 7.12 -28.76 14.85
C LYS A 58 8.41 -28.24 15.48
N ALA A 59 9.47 -29.02 15.42
CA ALA A 59 10.81 -28.58 15.81
C ALA A 59 11.50 -27.87 14.65
N TRP A 60 12.06 -26.70 14.93
CA TRP A 60 12.81 -25.98 13.90
C TRP A 60 14.22 -26.58 13.79
N LYS A 61 14.44 -27.39 12.78
CA LYS A 61 15.71 -28.04 12.49
C LYS A 61 16.13 -27.77 11.05
N VAL A 62 17.41 -27.52 10.80
CA VAL A 62 17.95 -27.26 9.46
C VAL A 62 17.76 -28.45 8.55
N GLU A 63 17.90 -29.67 9.08
CA GLU A 63 17.81 -30.93 8.34
C GLU A 63 16.40 -31.19 7.76
N THR A 64 15.39 -30.46 8.27
CA THR A 64 13.99 -30.57 7.76
C THR A 64 13.68 -29.55 6.66
N LEU A 65 14.64 -28.74 6.26
CA LEU A 65 14.45 -27.69 5.26
C LEU A 65 14.91 -28.14 3.86
N PRO A 66 14.29 -27.66 2.78
CA PRO A 66 13.07 -26.84 2.74
C PRO A 66 11.82 -27.62 3.12
N LEU A 67 10.81 -26.91 3.72
CA LEU A 67 9.56 -27.55 4.14
C LEU A 67 8.72 -27.98 2.93
N ARG A 68 8.28 -29.24 2.90
CA ARG A 68 7.43 -29.82 1.86
C ARG A 68 5.95 -29.56 2.20
N LEU A 69 5.35 -28.49 1.67
CA LEU A 69 3.99 -28.04 1.97
C LEU A 69 3.03 -28.20 0.77
N TYR A 70 3.41 -29.00 -0.22
CA TYR A 70 2.57 -29.34 -1.37
C TYR A 70 2.44 -30.87 -1.50
N PRO A 71 1.26 -31.41 -1.85
CA PRO A 71 -0.02 -30.73 -2.09
C PRO A 71 -0.59 -30.06 -0.83
N VAL A 72 -1.40 -28.98 -1.04
CA VAL A 72 -1.95 -28.19 0.06
C VAL A 72 -2.93 -29.02 0.87
N LYS A 73 -2.80 -28.95 2.20
CA LYS A 73 -3.78 -29.45 3.16
C LYS A 73 -4.52 -28.25 3.74
N TYR A 74 -5.82 -28.18 3.54
CA TYR A 74 -6.65 -27.08 3.98
C TYR A 74 -7.29 -27.32 5.34
N GLN A 75 -7.57 -26.23 6.06
CA GLN A 75 -8.40 -26.17 7.24
C GLN A 75 -9.22 -24.88 7.27
N PRO A 76 -10.36 -24.83 7.96
CA PRO A 76 -11.09 -23.59 8.20
C PRO A 76 -10.27 -22.61 9.05
N VAL A 77 -10.30 -21.32 8.71
CA VAL A 77 -9.86 -20.26 9.62
C VAL A 77 -10.74 -20.30 10.85
N GLU A 78 -10.15 -20.31 12.05
CA GLU A 78 -10.88 -20.50 13.33
C GLU A 78 -12.07 -19.52 13.49
N SER A 79 -11.87 -18.25 13.19
CA SER A 79 -12.90 -17.21 13.26
C SER A 79 -14.03 -17.36 12.23
N ALA A 80 -13.82 -18.12 11.16
CA ALA A 80 -14.75 -18.35 10.06
C ALA A 80 -15.35 -19.76 10.05
N ALA A 81 -14.99 -20.64 11.01
CA ALA A 81 -15.36 -22.06 11.03
C ALA A 81 -16.87 -22.29 10.92
N LYS A 82 -17.68 -21.41 11.55
CA LYS A 82 -19.16 -21.46 11.46
C LYS A 82 -19.64 -21.23 10.03
N GLN A 83 -19.10 -20.22 9.35
CA GLN A 83 -19.49 -19.89 7.98
C GLN A 83 -19.04 -20.98 7.00
N VAL A 84 -17.84 -21.52 7.19
CA VAL A 84 -17.36 -22.66 6.40
C VAL A 84 -18.33 -23.84 6.53
N LYS A 85 -18.74 -24.21 7.76
CA LYS A 85 -19.72 -25.26 8.00
C LYS A 85 -21.03 -25.00 7.25
N THR A 86 -21.56 -23.76 7.34
CA THR A 86 -22.78 -23.36 6.62
C THR A 86 -22.63 -23.54 5.11
N ILE A 87 -21.53 -23.08 4.51
CA ILE A 87 -21.30 -23.19 3.07
C ILE A 87 -21.20 -24.67 2.65
N LEU A 88 -20.50 -25.50 3.45
CA LEU A 88 -20.38 -26.94 3.18
C LEU A 88 -21.74 -27.64 3.22
N GLU A 89 -22.60 -27.29 4.18
CA GLU A 89 -23.96 -27.83 4.27
C GLU A 89 -24.80 -27.43 3.05
N LEU A 90 -24.72 -26.15 2.61
CA LEU A 90 -25.40 -25.64 1.43
C LEU A 90 -24.94 -26.34 0.14
N ILE A 91 -23.62 -26.55 -0.04
CA ILE A 91 -23.06 -27.26 -1.20
C ILE A 91 -23.60 -28.70 -1.24
N ARG A 92 -23.77 -29.37 -0.10
CA ARG A 92 -24.23 -30.76 -0.01
C ARG A 92 -25.74 -30.93 -0.16
N ARG A 93 -26.53 -29.86 -0.15
CA ARG A 93 -28.00 -29.95 -0.34
C ARG A 93 -28.35 -30.64 -1.64
N GLY A 94 -29.29 -31.57 -1.58
CA GLY A 94 -29.73 -32.35 -2.77
C GLY A 94 -30.49 -31.54 -3.81
N ASP A 95 -31.15 -30.45 -3.39
CA ASP A 95 -31.88 -29.54 -4.26
C ASP A 95 -30.97 -28.47 -4.93
N VAL A 96 -29.72 -28.30 -4.49
CA VAL A 96 -28.71 -27.49 -5.17
C VAL A 96 -28.12 -28.29 -6.32
N THR A 97 -28.37 -27.86 -7.55
CA THR A 97 -27.94 -28.53 -8.77
C THR A 97 -26.76 -27.84 -9.47
N GLU A 98 -26.55 -26.57 -9.21
CA GLU A 98 -25.49 -25.75 -9.82
C GLU A 98 -24.97 -24.73 -8.80
N ILE A 99 -23.67 -24.48 -8.83
CA ILE A 99 -23.01 -23.45 -8.01
C ILE A 99 -22.60 -22.30 -8.93
N VAL A 100 -22.75 -21.06 -8.44
CA VAL A 100 -22.26 -19.87 -9.12
C VAL A 100 -21.15 -19.25 -8.24
N HIS A 101 -19.95 -19.33 -8.74
CA HIS A 101 -18.77 -18.72 -8.17
C HIS A 101 -18.81 -17.20 -8.40
N ALA A 102 -18.91 -16.41 -7.34
CA ALA A 102 -19.03 -14.96 -7.36
C ALA A 102 -17.92 -14.28 -6.53
N GLY A 103 -16.68 -14.77 -6.67
CA GLY A 103 -15.47 -14.09 -6.20
C GLY A 103 -15.18 -12.83 -7.02
N ASP A 104 -14.31 -11.96 -6.55
CA ASP A 104 -13.85 -10.79 -7.30
C ASP A 104 -13.23 -11.24 -8.65
N PRO A 105 -13.28 -10.45 -9.72
CA PRO A 105 -12.83 -10.85 -11.06
C PRO A 105 -11.31 -10.74 -11.23
N ASP A 106 -10.56 -11.31 -10.28
CA ASP A 106 -9.11 -11.43 -10.29
C ASP A 106 -8.65 -12.84 -9.86
N ASP A 107 -7.35 -13.09 -9.87
CA ASP A 107 -6.78 -14.39 -9.53
C ASP A 107 -6.96 -14.73 -8.05
N GLU A 108 -6.99 -13.75 -7.14
CA GLU A 108 -7.23 -13.97 -5.71
C GLU A 108 -8.69 -14.32 -5.43
N GLY A 109 -9.64 -13.58 -6.02
CA GLY A 109 -11.07 -13.87 -5.89
C GLY A 109 -11.44 -15.21 -6.52
N GLN A 110 -10.73 -15.64 -7.59
CA GLN A 110 -10.89 -16.98 -8.16
C GLN A 110 -10.41 -18.04 -7.17
N LEU A 111 -9.22 -17.90 -6.61
CA LEU A 111 -8.64 -18.83 -5.64
C LEU A 111 -9.55 -19.01 -4.43
N LEU A 112 -9.99 -17.92 -3.84
CA LEU A 112 -10.72 -17.88 -2.58
C LEU A 112 -11.98 -18.76 -2.57
N VAL A 113 -12.77 -18.73 -3.64
CA VAL A 113 -13.99 -19.54 -3.72
C VAL A 113 -13.66 -20.96 -4.18
N ASP A 114 -12.70 -21.14 -5.11
CA ASP A 114 -12.30 -22.47 -5.58
C ASP A 114 -11.66 -23.31 -4.44
N GLU A 115 -10.88 -22.70 -3.52
CA GLU A 115 -10.39 -23.38 -2.30
C GLU A 115 -11.53 -23.95 -1.45
N VAL A 116 -12.62 -23.21 -1.30
CA VAL A 116 -13.80 -23.66 -0.55
C VAL A 116 -14.48 -24.82 -1.28
N LEU A 117 -14.60 -24.75 -2.60
CA LEU A 117 -15.17 -25.82 -3.41
C LEU A 117 -14.31 -27.09 -3.39
N GLU A 118 -12.99 -26.94 -3.43
CA GLU A 118 -12.04 -28.07 -3.30
C GLU A 118 -12.12 -28.69 -1.91
N TYR A 119 -12.10 -27.87 -0.85
CA TYR A 119 -12.24 -28.32 0.53
C TYR A 119 -13.57 -29.04 0.78
N ALA A 120 -14.65 -28.62 0.10
CA ALA A 120 -15.95 -29.25 0.14
C ALA A 120 -16.00 -30.61 -0.59
N GLY A 121 -15.02 -30.92 -1.46
CA GLY A 121 -15.08 -32.02 -2.41
C GLY A 121 -16.22 -31.87 -3.41
N ASN A 122 -16.44 -30.66 -3.93
CA ASN A 122 -17.57 -30.36 -4.80
C ASN A 122 -17.47 -31.11 -6.14
N THR A 123 -18.57 -31.76 -6.52
CA THR A 123 -18.72 -32.44 -7.82
C THR A 123 -19.80 -31.83 -8.71
N LYS A 124 -20.51 -30.82 -8.22
CA LYS A 124 -21.59 -30.15 -8.95
C LYS A 124 -21.01 -29.19 -9.99
N PRO A 125 -21.73 -28.91 -11.09
CA PRO A 125 -21.34 -27.91 -12.07
C PRO A 125 -21.14 -26.53 -11.43
N VAL A 126 -20.10 -25.83 -11.85
CA VAL A 126 -19.79 -24.48 -11.34
C VAL A 126 -19.78 -23.49 -12.49
N LYS A 127 -20.59 -22.43 -12.37
CA LYS A 127 -20.58 -21.25 -13.23
C LYS A 127 -19.82 -20.12 -12.56
N ARG A 128 -19.35 -19.18 -13.35
CA ARG A 128 -18.59 -18.00 -12.93
C ARG A 128 -19.35 -16.71 -13.30
N VAL A 129 -19.60 -15.85 -12.34
CA VAL A 129 -20.07 -14.47 -12.58
C VAL A 129 -18.92 -13.49 -12.35
N LEU A 130 -18.73 -12.53 -13.25
CA LEU A 130 -17.71 -11.48 -13.15
C LEU A 130 -18.38 -10.14 -12.85
N ILE A 131 -18.29 -9.68 -11.61
CA ILE A 131 -18.90 -8.43 -11.13
C ILE A 131 -17.78 -7.40 -10.95
N ASN A 132 -17.55 -6.55 -11.94
CA ASN A 132 -16.54 -5.49 -11.91
C ASN A 132 -17.07 -4.19 -11.28
N ASP A 133 -18.39 -4.03 -11.26
CA ASP A 133 -19.11 -2.88 -10.73
C ASP A 133 -20.32 -3.37 -9.93
N ASN A 134 -20.48 -2.85 -8.71
CA ASN A 134 -21.54 -3.25 -7.77
C ASN A 134 -22.85 -2.45 -7.94
N THR A 135 -22.96 -1.62 -8.99
CA THR A 135 -24.24 -0.99 -9.32
C THR A 135 -25.27 -2.03 -9.74
N LEU A 136 -26.51 -1.81 -9.38
CA LEU A 136 -27.58 -2.78 -9.65
C LEU A 136 -27.72 -3.17 -11.16
N PRO A 137 -27.61 -2.24 -12.12
CA PRO A 137 -27.63 -2.57 -13.53
C PRO A 137 -26.43 -3.46 -13.95
N ALA A 138 -25.23 -3.14 -13.47
CA ALA A 138 -24.02 -3.89 -13.79
C ALA A 138 -24.07 -5.32 -13.24
N VAL A 139 -24.53 -5.49 -11.99
CA VAL A 139 -24.71 -6.83 -11.38
C VAL A 139 -25.76 -7.64 -12.14
N LYS A 140 -26.90 -7.06 -12.53
CA LYS A 140 -27.91 -7.74 -13.36
C LYS A 140 -27.34 -8.20 -14.70
N LYS A 141 -26.57 -7.35 -15.36
CA LYS A 141 -25.89 -7.69 -16.63
C LYS A 141 -24.88 -8.83 -16.45
N ALA A 142 -24.12 -8.81 -15.36
CA ALA A 142 -23.16 -9.89 -15.03
C ALA A 142 -23.87 -11.22 -14.78
N LEU A 143 -24.96 -11.22 -14.00
CA LEU A 143 -25.77 -12.40 -13.71
C LEU A 143 -26.45 -13.01 -14.96
N ALA A 144 -26.73 -12.19 -15.96
CA ALA A 144 -27.25 -12.65 -17.27
C ALA A 144 -26.16 -13.31 -18.15
N ASN A 145 -24.85 -13.12 -17.82
CA ASN A 145 -23.71 -13.56 -18.60
C ASN A 145 -22.81 -14.54 -17.82
N LEU A 146 -23.39 -15.57 -17.23
CA LEU A 146 -22.61 -16.60 -16.52
C LEU A 146 -21.71 -17.38 -17.49
N LYS A 147 -20.46 -17.56 -17.12
CA LYS A 147 -19.46 -18.35 -17.84
C LYS A 147 -19.27 -19.72 -17.19
N ASP A 148 -18.55 -20.62 -17.83
CA ASP A 148 -18.13 -21.85 -17.20
C ASP A 148 -16.91 -21.58 -16.30
N ASN A 149 -16.92 -22.09 -15.04
CA ASN A 149 -15.79 -21.86 -14.12
C ASN A 149 -14.50 -22.54 -14.61
N ARG A 150 -14.61 -23.57 -15.45
CA ARG A 150 -13.45 -24.27 -16.04
C ARG A 150 -12.58 -23.35 -16.91
N ASP A 151 -13.17 -22.31 -17.50
CA ASP A 151 -12.47 -21.33 -18.32
C ASP A 151 -11.49 -20.49 -17.48
N PHE A 152 -11.66 -20.46 -16.15
CA PHE A 152 -10.86 -19.71 -15.18
C PHE A 152 -9.90 -20.57 -14.38
N LYS A 153 -9.76 -21.86 -14.74
CA LYS A 153 -8.86 -22.80 -14.03
C LYS A 153 -7.41 -22.31 -14.03
N GLY A 154 -6.95 -21.68 -15.11
CA GLY A 154 -5.60 -21.08 -15.17
C GLY A 154 -5.36 -20.02 -14.10
N LEU A 155 -6.33 -19.12 -13.89
CA LEU A 155 -6.26 -18.10 -12.80
C LEU A 155 -6.18 -18.74 -11.41
N TYR A 156 -7.01 -19.76 -11.16
CA TYR A 156 -6.95 -20.54 -9.92
C TYR A 156 -5.56 -21.14 -9.69
N LEU A 157 -5.02 -21.86 -10.69
CA LEU A 157 -3.73 -22.54 -10.57
C LEU A 157 -2.56 -21.56 -10.39
N LYS A 158 -2.61 -20.40 -11.05
CA LYS A 158 -1.65 -19.30 -10.88
C LYS A 158 -1.64 -18.77 -9.44
N ALA A 159 -2.81 -18.49 -8.89
CA ALA A 159 -2.94 -17.97 -7.52
C ALA A 159 -2.54 -19.04 -6.49
N LEU A 160 -2.95 -20.30 -6.69
CA LEU A 160 -2.53 -21.43 -5.87
C LEU A 160 -1.01 -21.59 -5.86
N ALA A 161 -0.37 -21.58 -7.03
CA ALA A 161 1.07 -21.68 -7.16
C ALA A 161 1.80 -20.57 -6.39
N ARG A 162 1.30 -19.32 -6.49
CA ARG A 162 1.81 -18.18 -5.72
C ARG A 162 1.68 -18.40 -4.22
N SER A 163 0.50 -18.76 -3.74
CA SER A 163 0.21 -18.96 -2.32
C SER A 163 1.11 -20.03 -1.71
N VAL A 164 1.22 -21.19 -2.37
CA VAL A 164 2.06 -22.31 -1.94
C VAL A 164 3.54 -21.92 -1.94
N ALA A 165 4.02 -21.31 -3.01
CA ALA A 165 5.42 -20.91 -3.13
C ALA A 165 5.79 -19.84 -2.07
N ASP A 166 4.94 -18.86 -1.82
CA ASP A 166 5.15 -17.86 -0.78
C ASP A 166 5.20 -18.50 0.62
N ALA A 167 4.37 -19.51 0.90
CA ALA A 167 4.41 -20.27 2.15
C ALA A 167 5.68 -21.12 2.28
N VAL A 168 6.03 -21.91 1.27
CA VAL A 168 7.23 -22.75 1.25
C VAL A 168 8.49 -21.90 1.42
N TYR A 169 8.62 -20.83 0.63
CA TYR A 169 9.74 -19.91 0.69
C TYR A 169 9.81 -19.20 2.05
N GLY A 170 8.70 -18.59 2.47
CA GLY A 170 8.65 -17.80 3.69
C GLY A 170 8.97 -18.62 4.93
N PHE A 171 8.37 -19.79 5.10
CA PHE A 171 8.66 -20.66 6.24
C PHE A 171 10.08 -21.22 6.21
N SER A 172 10.53 -21.70 5.05
CA SER A 172 11.85 -22.33 4.92
C SER A 172 12.99 -21.34 5.15
N MET A 173 12.97 -20.20 4.47
CA MET A 173 14.00 -19.16 4.62
C MET A 173 13.97 -18.51 6.01
N THR A 174 12.77 -18.25 6.55
CA THR A 174 12.65 -17.73 7.92
C THR A 174 13.31 -18.67 8.92
N ARG A 175 13.11 -19.99 8.80
CA ARG A 175 13.73 -20.97 9.68
C ARG A 175 15.23 -21.08 9.45
N ALA A 176 15.66 -21.12 8.19
CA ALA A 176 17.08 -21.22 7.82
C ALA A 176 17.93 -20.12 8.43
N TYR A 177 17.43 -18.89 8.49
CA TYR A 177 18.15 -17.76 9.11
C TYR A 177 17.92 -17.65 10.62
N THR A 178 16.75 -18.03 11.11
CA THR A 178 16.43 -17.92 12.54
C THR A 178 17.15 -18.97 13.39
N ILE A 179 17.31 -20.19 12.88
CA ILE A 179 17.94 -21.30 13.64
C ILE A 179 19.38 -20.93 14.05
N PRO A 180 20.30 -20.61 13.10
CA PRO A 180 21.68 -20.24 13.46
C PRO A 180 21.75 -18.92 14.24
N ALA A 181 20.85 -17.97 14.00
CA ALA A 181 20.78 -16.74 14.78
C ALA A 181 20.44 -17.01 16.26
N LYS A 182 19.50 -17.90 16.52
CA LYS A 182 19.17 -18.32 17.88
C LYS A 182 20.32 -19.03 18.57
N ALA A 183 21.07 -19.84 17.86
CA ALA A 183 22.30 -20.47 18.40
C ALA A 183 23.34 -19.43 18.82
N ARG A 184 23.36 -18.24 18.21
CA ARG A 184 24.18 -17.09 18.59
C ARG A 184 23.54 -16.16 19.63
N GLY A 185 22.38 -16.52 20.22
CA GLY A 185 21.71 -15.76 21.27
C GLY A 185 20.59 -14.82 20.83
N TYR A 186 20.22 -14.80 19.53
CA TYR A 186 19.09 -13.99 19.06
C TYR A 186 17.76 -14.53 19.60
N GLN A 187 16.94 -13.66 20.19
CA GLN A 187 15.68 -14.06 20.83
C GLN A 187 14.43 -13.90 19.94
N GLY A 188 14.62 -13.38 18.71
CA GLY A 188 13.53 -13.11 17.79
C GLY A 188 13.33 -14.17 16.71
N VAL A 189 12.64 -13.79 15.66
CA VAL A 189 12.48 -14.52 14.41
C VAL A 189 12.96 -13.63 13.27
N LEU A 190 13.95 -14.09 12.50
CA LEU A 190 14.42 -13.43 11.29
C LEU A 190 13.51 -13.80 10.14
N SER A 191 12.43 -13.04 10.00
CA SER A 191 11.41 -13.31 9.00
C SER A 191 11.88 -12.87 7.62
N VAL A 192 11.88 -13.80 6.70
CA VAL A 192 12.19 -13.62 5.28
C VAL A 192 10.93 -13.82 4.45
N GLY A 193 10.72 -12.99 3.44
CA GLY A 193 9.56 -13.10 2.56
C GLY A 193 9.82 -12.44 1.20
N ARG A 194 9.29 -13.03 0.15
CA ARG A 194 9.55 -12.63 -1.25
C ARG A 194 9.25 -11.14 -1.57
N VAL A 195 8.30 -10.53 -0.87
CA VAL A 195 7.99 -9.09 -1.03
C VAL A 195 8.55 -8.27 0.11
N GLN A 196 8.41 -8.75 1.34
CA GLN A 196 8.85 -8.06 2.55
C GLN A 196 10.35 -7.77 2.54
N THR A 197 11.17 -8.73 2.14
CA THR A 197 12.62 -8.59 2.16
C THR A 197 13.13 -7.59 1.12
N PRO A 198 12.68 -7.61 -0.15
CA PRO A 198 13.03 -6.54 -1.09
C PRO A 198 12.58 -5.14 -0.67
N VAL A 199 11.45 -5.01 0.01
CA VAL A 199 11.02 -3.70 0.58
C VAL A 199 12.05 -3.21 1.61
N LEU A 200 12.53 -4.09 2.50
CA LEU A 200 13.60 -3.77 3.43
C LEU A 200 14.91 -3.44 2.69
N GLY A 201 15.25 -4.22 1.67
CA GLY A 201 16.41 -4.00 0.81
C GLY A 201 16.43 -2.61 0.18
N LEU A 202 15.29 -2.15 -0.36
CA LEU A 202 15.15 -0.78 -0.90
C LEU A 202 15.45 0.29 0.15
N ILE A 203 14.94 0.12 1.39
CA ILE A 203 15.16 1.08 2.48
C ILE A 203 16.64 1.09 2.89
N VAL A 204 17.26 -0.08 3.04
CA VAL A 204 18.68 -0.24 3.39
C VAL A 204 19.57 0.39 2.32
N ASN A 205 19.34 0.05 1.04
CA ASN A 205 20.15 0.55 -0.07
C ASN A 205 20.04 2.08 -0.22
N ARG A 206 18.82 2.63 -0.06
CA ARG A 206 18.60 4.07 -0.08
C ARG A 206 19.29 4.77 1.08
N THR A 207 19.27 4.19 2.27
CA THR A 207 19.93 4.76 3.45
C THR A 207 21.45 4.73 3.29
N ARG A 208 22.01 3.64 2.79
CA ARG A 208 23.45 3.53 2.46
C ARG A 208 23.86 4.53 1.39
N ALA A 209 23.07 4.66 0.33
CA ALA A 209 23.32 5.64 -0.72
C ALA A 209 23.29 7.09 -0.19
N ASN A 210 22.40 7.38 0.76
CA ASN A 210 22.34 8.67 1.43
C ASN A 210 23.58 8.92 2.30
N GLN A 211 23.96 7.96 3.16
CA GLN A 211 25.06 8.07 4.10
C GLN A 211 26.44 8.10 3.41
N ASN A 212 26.60 7.29 2.35
CA ASN A 212 27.86 7.18 1.61
C ASN A 212 28.01 8.22 0.49
N HIS A 213 27.05 9.12 0.36
CA HIS A 213 27.10 10.14 -0.67
C HIS A 213 28.30 11.05 -0.51
N LYS A 214 29.17 11.04 -1.51
CA LYS A 214 30.28 12.01 -1.63
C LYS A 214 29.81 13.17 -2.48
N SER A 215 29.74 14.34 -1.89
CA SER A 215 29.37 15.54 -2.60
C SER A 215 30.35 15.82 -3.73
N SER A 216 29.84 16.01 -4.91
CA SER A 216 30.58 16.48 -6.09
C SER A 216 29.88 17.71 -6.66
N PHE A 217 30.52 18.40 -7.56
CA PHE A 217 29.94 19.55 -8.22
C PHE A 217 29.59 19.18 -9.66
N TYR A 218 28.59 19.82 -10.19
CA TYR A 218 28.24 19.84 -11.61
C TYR A 218 27.89 21.27 -11.99
N TYR A 219 27.97 21.57 -13.27
CA TYR A 219 27.83 22.92 -13.75
C TYR A 219 26.61 23.05 -14.66
N THR A 220 25.93 24.18 -14.57
CA THR A 220 24.90 24.62 -15.51
C THR A 220 25.27 26.03 -15.97
N MET A 221 24.76 26.43 -17.11
CA MET A 221 25.02 27.79 -17.61
C MET A 221 23.71 28.57 -17.77
N THR A 222 23.77 29.87 -17.50
CA THR A 222 22.66 30.80 -17.78
C THR A 222 23.15 31.92 -18.65
N GLY A 223 22.62 32.00 -19.85
CA GLY A 223 22.90 33.10 -20.77
C GLY A 223 22.14 34.36 -20.37
N VAL A 224 22.82 35.50 -20.39
CA VAL A 224 22.25 36.83 -20.15
C VAL A 224 22.27 37.58 -21.46
N PHE A 225 21.13 37.79 -22.08
CA PHE A 225 20.98 38.38 -23.40
C PHE A 225 20.35 39.77 -23.27
N GLN A 226 20.92 40.73 -24.03
CA GLN A 226 20.47 42.14 -24.07
C GLN A 226 19.62 42.36 -25.31
N ARG A 227 18.44 42.98 -25.11
CA ARG A 227 17.53 43.43 -26.16
C ARG A 227 17.14 44.89 -25.88
N GLY A 228 17.87 45.85 -26.46
CA GLY A 228 17.67 47.23 -26.07
C GLY A 228 17.92 47.47 -24.57
N ALA A 229 16.91 47.89 -23.83
CA ALA A 229 16.97 48.05 -22.39
C ALA A 229 16.64 46.74 -21.64
N ASP A 230 16.01 45.77 -22.29
CA ASP A 230 15.55 44.54 -21.69
C ASP A 230 16.69 43.52 -21.50
N VAL A 231 16.67 42.78 -20.41
CA VAL A 231 17.64 41.71 -20.10
C VAL A 231 16.90 40.38 -19.97
N ILE A 232 17.26 39.41 -20.82
CA ILE A 232 16.66 38.09 -20.87
C ILE A 232 17.64 37.10 -20.26
N ARG A 233 17.18 36.28 -19.32
CA ARG A 233 17.94 35.16 -18.78
C ARG A 233 17.38 33.85 -19.32
N ALA A 234 18.26 33.05 -19.95
CA ALA A 234 17.89 31.76 -20.49
C ALA A 234 18.85 30.67 -20.01
N ASN A 235 18.31 29.51 -19.67
CA ASN A 235 19.11 28.37 -19.21
C ASN A 235 19.72 27.64 -20.40
N TRP A 236 20.96 27.27 -20.29
CA TRP A 236 21.65 26.46 -21.27
C TRP A 236 21.01 25.09 -21.43
N LYS A 237 20.80 24.66 -22.65
CA LYS A 237 20.37 23.31 -23.02
C LYS A 237 21.54 22.59 -23.64
N PRO A 238 22.09 21.55 -22.99
CA PRO A 238 23.23 20.81 -23.52
C PRO A 238 22.98 20.27 -24.92
N GLY A 239 23.90 20.58 -25.84
CA GLY A 239 23.96 20.00 -27.19
C GLY A 239 24.53 18.58 -27.16
N GLU A 240 24.56 17.94 -28.33
CA GLU A 240 25.08 16.58 -28.53
C GLU A 240 26.56 16.44 -28.15
N PHE A 241 27.36 17.49 -28.37
CA PHE A 241 28.81 17.51 -28.13
C PHE A 241 29.20 17.95 -26.70
N ALA A 242 28.25 18.27 -25.86
CA ALA A 242 28.53 18.65 -24.47
C ALA A 242 29.11 17.44 -23.68
N PRO A 243 30.25 17.61 -22.96
CA PRO A 243 30.90 16.50 -22.24
C PRO A 243 30.16 16.15 -20.97
N LEU A 244 29.00 15.51 -21.10
CA LEU A 244 28.15 15.12 -19.99
C LEU A 244 28.50 13.72 -19.47
N THR A 245 28.56 13.59 -18.18
CA THR A 245 28.55 12.30 -17.45
C THR A 245 27.24 12.18 -16.67
N ASP A 246 26.49 11.13 -16.92
CA ASP A 246 25.16 10.92 -16.30
C ASP A 246 24.25 12.17 -16.41
N ARG A 247 24.21 12.77 -17.60
CA ARG A 247 23.45 14.00 -17.93
C ARG A 247 23.90 15.25 -17.14
N LYS A 248 25.07 15.24 -16.53
CA LYS A 248 25.65 16.38 -15.80
C LYS A 248 26.96 16.82 -16.44
N LEU A 249 27.15 18.10 -16.52
CA LEU A 249 28.42 18.69 -16.93
C LEU A 249 29.35 18.73 -15.69
N LEU A 250 30.41 17.94 -15.68
CA LEU A 250 31.37 17.88 -14.58
C LEU A 250 32.63 18.71 -14.86
N ASP A 251 32.91 19.05 -16.11
CA ASP A 251 34.08 19.79 -16.50
C ASP A 251 33.85 21.30 -16.34
N LYS A 252 34.45 21.88 -15.30
CA LYS A 252 34.40 23.34 -15.04
C LYS A 252 35.16 24.13 -16.09
N ALA A 253 36.32 23.62 -16.51
CA ALA A 253 37.15 24.35 -17.48
C ALA A 253 36.45 24.45 -18.83
N TRP A 254 35.79 23.40 -19.25
CA TRP A 254 34.96 23.43 -20.44
C TRP A 254 33.79 24.45 -20.31
N ALA A 255 33.10 24.45 -19.15
CA ALA A 255 32.00 25.38 -18.90
C ALA A 255 32.47 26.83 -18.92
N ASP A 256 33.57 27.14 -18.23
CA ASP A 256 34.15 28.50 -18.19
C ASP A 256 34.67 28.93 -19.58
N GLY A 257 35.34 28.05 -20.31
CA GLY A 257 35.83 28.30 -21.66
C GLY A 257 34.68 28.56 -22.65
N THR A 258 33.63 27.76 -22.62
CA THR A 258 32.43 27.95 -23.43
C THR A 258 31.74 29.27 -23.07
N ALA A 259 31.52 29.56 -21.80
CA ALA A 259 30.91 30.80 -21.36
C ALA A 259 31.69 32.03 -21.81
N ALA A 260 33.02 32.00 -21.66
CA ALA A 260 33.88 33.09 -22.12
C ALA A 260 33.86 33.28 -23.65
N SER A 261 33.79 32.18 -24.41
CA SER A 261 33.74 32.23 -25.88
C SER A 261 32.45 32.82 -26.43
N LEU A 262 31.35 32.79 -25.64
CA LEU A 262 30.02 33.27 -26.04
C LEU A 262 29.79 34.73 -25.64
N ALA A 263 30.49 35.25 -24.65
CA ALA A 263 30.34 36.62 -24.20
C ALA A 263 30.60 37.64 -25.32
N GLY A 264 29.70 38.60 -25.44
CA GLY A 264 29.77 39.66 -26.50
C GLY A 264 29.32 39.21 -27.89
N LYS A 265 29.08 37.89 -28.11
CA LYS A 265 28.62 37.40 -29.42
C LYS A 265 27.14 37.73 -29.67
N PRO A 266 26.76 37.91 -30.94
CA PRO A 266 25.36 37.96 -31.32
C PRO A 266 24.69 36.60 -31.04
N ALA A 267 23.45 36.63 -30.57
CA ALA A 267 22.62 35.45 -30.40
C ALA A 267 21.33 35.62 -31.21
N THR A 268 20.86 34.55 -31.81
CA THR A 268 19.64 34.56 -32.62
C THR A 268 18.51 33.84 -31.90
N VAL A 269 17.34 34.43 -31.89
CA VAL A 269 16.12 33.76 -31.42
C VAL A 269 15.66 32.77 -32.47
N GLU A 270 15.89 31.48 -32.25
CA GLU A 270 15.47 30.43 -33.17
C GLU A 270 13.94 30.18 -33.15
N ALA A 271 13.36 30.26 -31.97
CA ALA A 271 11.92 30.10 -31.81
C ALA A 271 11.41 30.95 -30.63
N ALA A 272 10.28 31.56 -30.83
CA ALA A 272 9.50 32.22 -29.80
C ALA A 272 8.03 31.89 -30.01
N ALA A 273 7.41 31.27 -29.01
CA ALA A 273 6.01 30.85 -29.06
C ALA A 273 5.30 31.17 -27.72
N THR A 274 4.03 31.52 -27.86
CA THR A 274 3.12 31.65 -26.69
C THR A 274 1.95 30.72 -26.94
N ASP A 275 1.77 29.75 -26.02
CA ASP A 275 0.75 28.73 -26.12
C ASP A 275 -0.25 28.82 -24.98
N ASP A 276 -1.53 28.68 -25.28
CA ASP A 276 -2.56 28.44 -24.30
C ASP A 276 -2.55 26.97 -23.87
N LYS A 277 -2.33 26.71 -22.60
CA LYS A 277 -2.25 25.35 -22.05
C LYS A 277 -3.28 25.15 -20.94
N LYS A 278 -3.74 23.90 -20.82
CA LYS A 278 -4.65 23.47 -19.77
C LYS A 278 -4.08 22.27 -19.05
N THR A 279 -4.31 22.23 -17.74
CA THR A 279 -4.00 21.07 -16.91
C THR A 279 -5.30 20.49 -16.40
N ALA A 280 -5.56 19.22 -16.70
CA ALA A 280 -6.72 18.52 -16.22
C ALA A 280 -6.61 18.23 -14.71
N ALA A 281 -7.76 18.11 -14.04
CA ALA A 281 -7.82 17.70 -12.65
C ALA A 281 -7.07 16.39 -12.40
N PRO A 282 -6.43 16.23 -11.22
CA PRO A 282 -5.83 14.96 -10.84
C PRO A 282 -6.88 13.86 -10.81
N LEU A 283 -6.52 12.64 -11.23
CA LEU A 283 -7.45 11.51 -11.18
C LEU A 283 -7.92 11.25 -9.74
N PRO A 284 -9.12 10.70 -9.57
CA PRO A 284 -9.59 10.20 -8.28
C PRO A 284 -8.58 9.22 -7.66
N PHE A 285 -8.65 9.03 -6.36
CA PHE A 285 -7.70 8.19 -5.66
C PHE A 285 -7.90 6.68 -5.93
N ASN A 286 -6.79 5.99 -6.13
CA ASN A 286 -6.65 4.62 -5.69
C ASN A 286 -6.06 4.59 -4.26
N LEU A 287 -5.96 3.42 -3.64
CA LEU A 287 -5.49 3.33 -2.25
C LEU A 287 -4.07 3.89 -2.08
N VAL A 288 -3.15 3.56 -2.98
CA VAL A 288 -1.73 3.97 -2.85
C VAL A 288 -1.60 5.49 -2.96
N ARG A 289 -2.25 6.11 -3.93
CA ARG A 289 -2.24 7.58 -4.10
C ARG A 289 -2.87 8.28 -2.91
N LEU A 290 -3.96 7.73 -2.36
CA LEU A 290 -4.57 8.25 -1.14
C LEU A 290 -3.62 8.15 0.06
N GLN A 291 -2.97 7.01 0.26
CA GLN A 291 -1.98 6.84 1.33
C GLN A 291 -0.82 7.82 1.20
N GLN A 292 -0.30 8.03 -0.01
CA GLN A 292 0.74 9.02 -0.29
C GLN A 292 0.28 10.44 0.05
N TYR A 293 -0.91 10.83 -0.41
CA TYR A 293 -1.49 12.14 -0.15
C TYR A 293 -1.68 12.39 1.36
N MET A 294 -2.27 11.43 2.07
CA MET A 294 -2.50 11.54 3.51
C MET A 294 -1.18 11.59 4.30
N ASN A 295 -0.16 10.83 3.86
CA ASN A 295 1.16 10.88 4.50
C ASN A 295 1.89 12.22 4.25
N LYS A 296 1.84 12.76 3.01
CA LYS A 296 2.45 14.05 2.68
C LYS A 296 1.78 15.19 3.46
N LYS A 297 0.45 15.27 3.40
CA LYS A 297 -0.32 16.41 3.91
C LYS A 297 -0.54 16.36 5.43
N PHE A 298 -0.84 15.18 5.98
CA PHE A 298 -1.26 15.00 7.37
C PHE A 298 -0.33 14.11 8.20
N LYS A 299 0.79 13.64 7.63
CA LYS A 299 1.73 12.70 8.28
C LYS A 299 1.06 11.40 8.76
N MET A 300 -0.08 11.05 8.15
CA MET A 300 -0.81 9.84 8.46
C MET A 300 -0.09 8.62 7.88
N THR A 301 -0.03 7.52 8.65
CA THR A 301 0.58 6.28 8.15
C THR A 301 -0.29 5.59 7.11
N ALA A 302 0.33 4.79 6.24
CA ALA A 302 -0.37 4.00 5.24
C ALA A 302 -1.41 3.05 5.86
N GLN A 303 -1.07 2.41 6.99
CA GLN A 303 -1.99 1.51 7.71
C GLN A 303 -3.17 2.29 8.29
N LYS A 304 -2.93 3.44 8.92
CA LYS A 304 -4.01 4.25 9.47
C LYS A 304 -4.98 4.75 8.39
N THR A 305 -4.46 5.15 7.23
CA THR A 305 -5.29 5.52 6.08
C THR A 305 -6.15 4.34 5.61
N LEU A 306 -5.57 3.13 5.53
CA LEU A 306 -6.30 1.92 5.18
C LEU A 306 -7.41 1.60 6.18
N ASP A 307 -7.12 1.66 7.49
CA ASP A 307 -8.09 1.38 8.55
C ASP A 307 -9.27 2.37 8.52
N ILE A 308 -8.98 3.65 8.29
CA ILE A 308 -10.01 4.69 8.17
C ILE A 308 -10.87 4.47 6.93
N THR A 309 -10.27 4.19 5.78
CA THR A 309 -11.04 3.91 4.55
C THR A 309 -11.93 2.67 4.72
N GLN A 310 -11.45 1.65 5.45
CA GLN A 310 -12.27 0.49 5.80
C GLN A 310 -13.51 0.91 6.61
N GLN A 311 -13.34 1.78 7.62
CA GLN A 311 -14.47 2.29 8.42
C GLN A 311 -15.42 3.15 7.60
N LEU A 312 -14.90 4.06 6.77
CA LEU A 312 -15.72 4.90 5.88
C LEU A 312 -16.58 4.04 4.94
N ARG A 313 -16.04 2.93 4.45
CA ARG A 313 -16.76 1.98 3.60
C ARG A 313 -17.76 1.12 4.38
N GLU A 314 -17.32 0.48 5.45
CA GLU A 314 -18.12 -0.57 6.12
C GLU A 314 -19.16 -0.02 7.09
N LYS A 315 -18.76 0.94 7.90
CA LYS A 315 -19.63 1.55 8.93
C LYS A 315 -20.52 2.64 8.34
N TYR A 316 -19.91 3.56 7.58
CA TYR A 316 -20.62 4.75 7.09
C TYR A 316 -21.20 4.56 5.68
N LYS A 317 -20.75 3.54 4.93
CA LYS A 317 -21.12 3.33 3.52
C LYS A 317 -20.80 4.54 2.62
N ALA A 318 -19.85 5.36 3.03
CA ALA A 318 -19.59 6.69 2.49
C ALA A 318 -18.68 6.71 1.27
N ILE A 319 -17.98 5.61 1.01
CA ILE A 319 -17.05 5.48 -0.12
C ILE A 319 -17.20 4.13 -0.81
N THR A 320 -16.73 4.06 -2.05
CA THR A 320 -16.61 2.83 -2.85
C THR A 320 -15.57 1.88 -2.29
N TYR A 321 -15.17 0.84 -3.04
CA TYR A 321 -14.19 -0.14 -2.57
C TYR A 321 -12.85 0.51 -2.22
N ASN A 322 -12.43 0.36 -0.97
CA ASN A 322 -11.30 1.10 -0.39
C ASN A 322 -9.91 0.53 -0.71
N ARG A 323 -9.81 -0.67 -1.29
CA ARG A 323 -8.52 -1.30 -1.64
C ARG A 323 -8.23 -1.29 -3.14
N SER A 324 -8.95 -0.44 -3.87
CA SER A 324 -8.77 -0.34 -5.31
C SER A 324 -7.37 0.11 -5.72
N ASP A 325 -6.85 -0.51 -6.76
CA ASP A 325 -5.63 -0.12 -7.48
C ASP A 325 -5.89 0.80 -8.67
N CYS A 326 -7.16 1.02 -9.02
CA CYS A 326 -7.60 1.81 -10.16
C CYS A 326 -7.90 3.26 -9.78
N SER A 327 -7.57 4.20 -10.68
CA SER A 327 -7.89 5.62 -10.56
C SER A 327 -8.95 6.08 -11.57
N TYR A 328 -9.62 5.14 -12.26
CA TYR A 328 -10.64 5.43 -13.27
C TYR A 328 -12.02 5.05 -12.80
N LEU A 329 -13.04 5.63 -13.44
CA LEU A 329 -14.46 5.47 -13.16
C LEU A 329 -15.19 4.94 -14.39
N SER A 330 -16.31 4.24 -14.19
CA SER A 330 -17.13 3.73 -15.28
C SER A 330 -18.08 4.80 -15.83
N ASP A 331 -18.64 4.52 -17.00
CA ASP A 331 -19.66 5.38 -17.62
C ASP A 331 -20.97 5.36 -16.83
N GLU A 332 -21.28 4.25 -16.16
CA GLU A 332 -22.41 4.12 -15.24
C GLU A 332 -22.24 5.06 -14.04
N GLN A 333 -21.05 5.13 -13.46
CA GLN A 333 -20.76 6.06 -12.36
C GLN A 333 -20.81 7.54 -12.79
N PHE A 334 -20.55 7.85 -14.07
CA PHE A 334 -20.81 9.17 -14.60
C PHE A 334 -22.29 9.50 -14.62
N SER A 335 -23.14 8.54 -15.01
CA SER A 335 -24.61 8.71 -15.03
C SER A 335 -25.19 8.90 -13.62
N GLU A 336 -24.56 8.32 -12.59
CA GLU A 336 -24.95 8.44 -11.17
C GLU A 336 -24.37 9.71 -10.51
N ALA A 337 -23.41 10.39 -11.14
CA ALA A 337 -22.71 11.53 -10.58
C ALA A 337 -23.62 12.67 -10.09
N PRO A 338 -24.70 13.07 -10.78
CA PRO A 338 -25.58 14.12 -10.29
C PRO A 338 -26.12 13.85 -8.88
N GLN A 339 -26.48 12.59 -8.57
CA GLN A 339 -27.01 12.20 -7.27
C GLN A 339 -25.91 12.30 -6.18
N VAL A 340 -24.69 11.89 -6.48
CA VAL A 340 -23.57 11.96 -5.53
C VAL A 340 -23.17 13.42 -5.28
N ILE A 341 -23.09 14.24 -6.34
CA ILE A 341 -22.78 15.67 -6.24
C ILE A 341 -23.84 16.39 -5.39
N ASP A 342 -25.12 16.09 -5.60
CA ASP A 342 -26.22 16.69 -4.84
C ASP A 342 -26.12 16.34 -3.34
N ALA A 343 -25.83 15.09 -3.02
CA ALA A 343 -25.62 14.67 -1.64
C ALA A 343 -24.41 15.39 -0.98
N LEU A 344 -23.34 15.66 -1.72
CA LEU A 344 -22.15 16.35 -1.23
C LEU A 344 -22.34 17.87 -0.98
N LYS A 345 -23.45 18.48 -1.47
CA LYS A 345 -23.78 19.87 -1.18
C LYS A 345 -23.98 20.17 0.32
N SER A 346 -24.25 19.13 1.10
CA SER A 346 -24.34 19.24 2.57
C SER A 346 -22.97 19.46 3.23
N VAL A 347 -21.89 19.12 2.54
CA VAL A 347 -20.50 19.17 3.07
C VAL A 347 -19.70 20.32 2.48
N PHE A 348 -19.95 20.67 1.21
CA PHE A 348 -19.20 21.67 0.46
C PHE A 348 -20.04 22.89 0.09
N PRO A 349 -19.43 24.09 0.00
CA PRO A 349 -20.14 25.29 -0.40
C PRO A 349 -20.80 25.15 -1.77
N GLN A 350 -22.03 25.72 -1.91
CA GLN A 350 -22.77 25.69 -3.17
C GLN A 350 -22.19 26.64 -4.25
N SER A 351 -21.22 27.51 -3.87
CA SER A 351 -20.55 28.45 -4.78
C SER A 351 -19.47 27.82 -5.66
N LEU A 352 -19.25 26.51 -5.55
CA LEU A 352 -18.27 25.81 -6.38
C LEU A 352 -18.80 25.66 -7.82
N ASP A 353 -17.95 25.97 -8.81
CA ASP A 353 -18.28 25.78 -10.24
C ASP A 353 -18.22 24.28 -10.61
N ILE A 354 -19.26 23.55 -10.23
CA ILE A 354 -19.41 22.12 -10.48
C ILE A 354 -20.50 21.92 -11.55
N ASP A 355 -20.10 21.37 -12.67
CA ASP A 355 -20.98 21.02 -13.78
C ASP A 355 -21.02 19.49 -13.93
N SER A 356 -22.10 18.86 -13.49
CA SER A 356 -22.29 17.41 -13.56
C SER A 356 -22.33 16.84 -14.98
N SER A 357 -22.52 17.68 -16.00
CA SER A 357 -22.44 17.27 -17.40
C SER A 357 -21.00 17.20 -17.94
N ARG A 358 -20.04 17.79 -17.23
CA ARG A 358 -18.62 17.76 -17.61
C ARG A 358 -18.02 16.40 -17.31
N LYS A 359 -17.69 15.67 -18.36
CA LYS A 359 -17.04 14.34 -18.28
C LYS A 359 -15.54 14.47 -18.38
N SER A 360 -14.84 14.36 -17.26
CA SER A 360 -13.37 14.35 -17.24
C SER A 360 -12.80 13.05 -17.81
N LYS A 361 -11.49 13.04 -18.10
CA LYS A 361 -10.78 11.82 -18.55
C LYS A 361 -10.75 10.69 -17.52
N ALA A 362 -11.17 10.94 -16.28
CA ALA A 362 -11.30 9.91 -15.24
C ALA A 362 -12.42 8.91 -15.55
N PHE A 363 -13.47 9.35 -16.23
CA PHE A 363 -14.59 8.49 -16.63
C PHE A 363 -14.25 7.76 -17.93
N ASN A 364 -13.70 6.55 -17.77
CA ASN A 364 -13.27 5.71 -18.88
C ASN A 364 -13.37 4.23 -18.51
N SER A 365 -14.50 3.61 -18.86
CA SER A 365 -14.78 2.20 -18.56
C SER A 365 -13.73 1.23 -19.10
N ALA A 366 -13.05 1.55 -20.21
CA ALA A 366 -12.00 0.70 -20.79
C ALA A 366 -10.71 0.68 -19.95
N LYS A 367 -10.55 1.60 -19.02
CA LYS A 367 -9.39 1.66 -18.10
C LYS A 367 -9.72 1.19 -16.68
N VAL A 368 -10.95 0.84 -16.42
CA VAL A 368 -11.36 0.23 -15.15
C VAL A 368 -10.84 -1.20 -15.12
N THR A 369 -10.21 -1.58 -14.00
CA THR A 369 -9.72 -2.93 -13.74
C THR A 369 -10.80 -3.77 -13.02
N ALA A 370 -10.44 -4.56 -12.04
CA ALA A 370 -11.41 -5.27 -11.19
C ALA A 370 -12.32 -4.32 -10.39
N HIS A 371 -11.81 -3.14 -10.05
CA HIS A 371 -12.53 -2.13 -9.26
C HIS A 371 -12.32 -0.74 -9.86
N THR A 372 -13.26 0.17 -9.56
CA THR A 372 -13.16 1.60 -9.90
C THR A 372 -12.38 2.37 -8.84
N ALA A 373 -12.07 3.64 -9.10
CA ALA A 373 -11.43 4.53 -8.13
C ALA A 373 -12.22 4.65 -6.81
N ILE A 374 -11.54 5.07 -5.76
CA ILE A 374 -12.15 5.36 -4.46
C ILE A 374 -12.83 6.72 -4.53
N ILE A 375 -14.15 6.73 -4.53
CA ILE A 375 -14.98 7.93 -4.60
C ILE A 375 -16.06 7.93 -3.52
N PRO A 376 -16.64 9.09 -3.17
CA PRO A 376 -17.78 9.13 -2.27
C PRO A 376 -19.01 8.46 -2.91
N THR A 377 -19.90 7.99 -2.06
CA THR A 377 -21.24 7.52 -2.44
C THR A 377 -22.29 8.59 -2.10
N ALA A 378 -23.54 8.35 -2.46
CA ALA A 378 -24.66 9.20 -2.03
C ALA A 378 -24.93 9.12 -0.50
N SER A 379 -24.31 8.17 0.22
CA SER A 379 -24.38 8.07 1.69
C SER A 379 -23.34 8.97 2.34
N VAL A 380 -23.64 10.26 2.45
CA VAL A 380 -22.74 11.25 3.05
C VAL A 380 -22.79 11.15 4.59
N PRO A 381 -21.66 10.93 5.27
CA PRO A 381 -21.64 10.90 6.72
C PRO A 381 -21.76 12.29 7.33
N ASP A 382 -22.24 12.40 8.56
CA ASP A 382 -22.10 13.64 9.31
C ASP A 382 -20.62 13.92 9.59
N VAL A 383 -20.04 14.82 8.80
CA VAL A 383 -18.61 15.15 8.88
C VAL A 383 -18.19 15.76 10.23
N ASN A 384 -19.14 16.30 11.00
CA ASN A 384 -18.87 16.83 12.33
C ASN A 384 -18.82 15.71 13.39
N ALA A 385 -19.47 14.59 13.13
CA ALA A 385 -19.42 13.41 14.01
C ALA A 385 -18.18 12.53 13.74
N LEU A 386 -17.46 12.74 12.61
CA LEU A 386 -16.22 12.05 12.30
C LEU A 386 -15.07 12.57 13.16
N SER A 387 -14.14 11.67 13.52
CA SER A 387 -12.85 12.12 14.07
C SER A 387 -12.11 12.99 13.04
N THR A 388 -11.16 13.79 13.50
CA THR A 388 -10.36 14.66 12.63
C THR A 388 -9.71 13.87 11.48
N ASP A 389 -9.20 12.69 11.77
CA ASP A 389 -8.53 11.86 10.77
C ASP A 389 -9.52 11.24 9.77
N GLU A 390 -10.65 10.71 10.23
CA GLU A 390 -11.73 10.21 9.35
C GLU A 390 -12.25 11.32 8.45
N ARG A 391 -12.48 12.51 9.01
CA ARG A 391 -12.90 13.69 8.25
C ARG A 391 -11.88 14.08 7.19
N ASN A 392 -10.60 14.15 7.53
CA ASN A 392 -9.55 14.50 6.58
C ASN A 392 -9.48 13.51 5.40
N VAL A 393 -9.60 12.21 5.67
CA VAL A 393 -9.61 11.17 4.61
C VAL A 393 -10.85 11.30 3.74
N TYR A 394 -12.04 11.45 4.35
CA TYR A 394 -13.28 11.58 3.60
C TYR A 394 -13.31 12.82 2.72
N LEU A 395 -12.92 13.98 3.28
CA LEU A 395 -12.87 15.23 2.53
C LEU A 395 -11.87 15.18 1.38
N ALA A 396 -10.70 14.56 1.56
CA ALA A 396 -9.73 14.38 0.48
C ALA A 396 -10.32 13.56 -0.68
N ILE A 397 -11.01 12.45 -0.37
CA ILE A 397 -11.66 11.60 -1.39
C ILE A 397 -12.74 12.39 -2.11
N ALA A 398 -13.62 13.08 -1.37
CA ALA A 398 -14.72 13.83 -1.93
C ALA A 398 -14.26 15.02 -2.78
N GLN A 399 -13.22 15.75 -2.34
CA GLN A 399 -12.62 16.84 -3.11
C GLN A 399 -12.05 16.36 -4.45
N HIS A 400 -11.28 15.25 -4.46
CA HIS A 400 -10.71 14.71 -5.69
C HIS A 400 -11.76 14.12 -6.64
N TYR A 401 -12.92 13.75 -6.12
CA TYR A 401 -14.07 13.40 -6.94
C TYR A 401 -14.74 14.65 -7.56
N LEU A 402 -15.01 15.67 -6.75
CA LEU A 402 -15.71 16.89 -7.21
C LEU A 402 -14.91 17.66 -8.26
N VAL A 403 -13.58 17.68 -8.19
CA VAL A 403 -12.74 18.35 -9.19
C VAL A 403 -12.85 17.72 -10.59
N GLN A 404 -13.38 16.50 -10.71
CA GLN A 404 -13.65 15.88 -12.01
C GLN A 404 -14.74 16.61 -12.81
N PHE A 405 -15.54 17.44 -12.14
CA PHE A 405 -16.64 18.21 -12.69
C PHE A 405 -16.37 19.72 -12.71
N MET A 406 -15.15 20.13 -12.38
CA MET A 406 -14.71 21.53 -12.37
C MET A 406 -13.92 21.90 -13.64
N PRO A 407 -13.76 23.20 -13.94
CA PRO A 407 -12.89 23.66 -15.01
C PRO A 407 -11.44 23.16 -14.83
N GLU A 408 -10.77 22.93 -15.94
CA GLU A 408 -9.33 22.70 -15.94
C GLU A 408 -8.58 23.97 -15.57
N LYS A 409 -7.41 23.85 -14.92
CA LYS A 409 -6.47 24.96 -14.73
C LYS A 409 -5.98 25.41 -16.11
N ALA A 410 -6.07 26.70 -16.40
CA ALA A 410 -5.58 27.28 -17.64
C ALA A 410 -4.43 28.25 -17.39
N TYR A 411 -3.45 28.25 -18.28
CA TYR A 411 -2.32 29.17 -18.25
C TYR A 411 -1.79 29.41 -19.65
N GLN A 412 -1.14 30.54 -19.85
CA GLN A 412 -0.33 30.81 -21.02
C GLN A 412 1.12 30.49 -20.71
N GLU A 413 1.80 29.84 -21.63
CA GLU A 413 3.23 29.53 -21.54
C GLU A 413 3.94 30.20 -22.69
N VAL A 414 4.88 31.10 -22.40
CA VAL A 414 5.80 31.61 -23.37
C VAL A 414 7.09 30.84 -23.30
N SER A 415 7.62 30.48 -24.46
CA SER A 415 8.91 29.76 -24.60
C SER A 415 9.75 30.43 -25.65
N VAL A 416 11.04 30.63 -25.37
CA VAL A 416 12.02 31.25 -26.25
C VAL A 416 13.24 30.39 -26.29
N ALA A 417 13.64 29.96 -27.51
CA ALA A 417 14.89 29.28 -27.80
C ALA A 417 15.87 30.28 -28.43
N ILE A 418 17.08 30.36 -27.89
CA ILE A 418 18.11 31.30 -28.28
C ILE A 418 19.36 30.49 -28.62
N GLN A 419 19.91 30.70 -29.83
CA GLN A 419 21.17 30.14 -30.26
C GLN A 419 22.28 31.18 -30.19
N CYS A 420 23.38 30.86 -29.52
CA CYS A 420 24.58 31.69 -29.45
C CYS A 420 25.81 30.83 -29.78
N GLY A 421 26.43 31.05 -30.95
CA GLY A 421 27.42 30.13 -31.47
C GLY A 421 26.84 28.73 -31.62
N ASP A 422 27.52 27.71 -31.11
CA ASP A 422 27.06 26.31 -31.15
C ASP A 422 26.19 25.92 -29.97
N GLU A 423 25.88 26.86 -29.06
CA GLU A 423 25.19 26.57 -27.82
C GLU A 423 23.74 27.10 -27.80
N SER A 424 22.82 26.29 -27.34
CA SER A 424 21.40 26.62 -27.24
C SER A 424 21.02 27.02 -25.83
N PHE A 425 20.15 28.01 -25.69
CA PHE A 425 19.58 28.48 -24.43
C PHE A 425 18.06 28.52 -24.53
N TYR A 426 17.40 28.31 -23.40
CA TYR A 426 15.95 28.22 -23.32
C TYR A 426 15.41 29.01 -22.15
N ALA A 427 14.47 29.91 -22.42
CA ALA A 427 13.73 30.66 -21.45
C ALA A 427 12.24 30.29 -21.51
N ARG A 428 11.59 30.17 -20.36
CA ARG A 428 10.18 29.87 -20.27
C ARG A 428 9.57 30.62 -19.09
N ALA A 429 8.38 31.16 -19.28
CA ALA A 429 7.58 31.73 -18.21
C ALA A 429 6.10 31.36 -18.40
N ARG A 430 5.35 31.35 -17.31
CA ARG A 430 3.93 30.99 -17.31
C ARG A 430 3.12 32.07 -16.64
N LYS A 431 1.95 32.36 -17.20
CA LYS A 431 0.97 33.26 -16.60
C LYS A 431 -0.35 32.51 -16.42
N LYS A 432 -0.76 32.32 -15.16
CA LYS A 432 -2.04 31.66 -14.85
C LYS A 432 -3.18 32.55 -15.34
N THR A 433 -4.08 31.98 -16.16
CA THR A 433 -5.27 32.66 -16.68
C THR A 433 -6.53 32.23 -15.96
N ASP A 434 -6.61 30.97 -15.52
CA ASP A 434 -7.71 30.42 -14.73
C ASP A 434 -7.18 29.39 -13.73
N SER A 435 -7.52 29.52 -12.47
CA SER A 435 -7.17 28.55 -11.43
C SER A 435 -7.94 27.24 -11.56
N GLY A 436 -9.11 27.24 -12.18
CA GLY A 436 -9.95 26.08 -12.32
C GLY A 436 -10.10 25.27 -11.02
N PHE A 437 -9.95 23.96 -11.09
CA PHE A 437 -10.03 23.04 -9.94
C PHE A 437 -9.00 23.36 -8.82
N GLU A 438 -7.87 23.99 -9.17
CA GLU A 438 -6.80 24.29 -8.20
C GLU A 438 -7.27 25.28 -7.12
N ALA A 439 -8.22 26.17 -7.43
CA ALA A 439 -8.83 27.05 -6.45
C ALA A 439 -9.51 26.28 -5.30
N PHE A 440 -9.94 25.06 -5.53
CA PHE A 440 -10.65 24.25 -4.55
C PHE A 440 -9.73 23.30 -3.75
N ILE A 441 -8.80 22.59 -4.42
CA ILE A 441 -7.92 21.63 -3.72
C ILE A 441 -6.55 22.20 -3.35
N GLY A 442 -6.20 23.39 -3.85
CA GLY A 442 -4.87 23.99 -3.74
C GLY A 442 -3.91 23.43 -4.79
N ALA A 443 -2.76 24.05 -4.91
CA ALA A 443 -1.69 23.54 -5.76
C ALA A 443 -1.16 22.22 -5.16
N GLU A 444 -1.17 21.15 -5.94
CA GLU A 444 -0.44 19.93 -5.57
C GLU A 444 1.05 20.20 -5.72
N THR A 445 1.80 20.10 -4.63
CA THR A 445 3.27 20.13 -4.71
C THR A 445 3.73 18.87 -5.44
N THR A 446 4.17 19.02 -6.68
CA THR A 446 4.92 17.98 -7.38
C THR A 446 6.25 17.76 -6.67
N ASP A 447 6.67 16.49 -6.51
CA ASP A 447 7.95 16.14 -5.86
C ASP A 447 9.19 16.61 -6.66
N GLU A 448 9.00 16.98 -7.92
CA GLU A 448 10.00 17.60 -8.79
C GLU A 448 9.86 19.10 -8.61
N GLY A 449 10.78 19.70 -7.88
CA GLY A 449 10.85 21.11 -7.51
C GLY A 449 10.85 22.12 -8.69
N GLU A 450 9.94 21.94 -9.63
CA GLU A 450 9.50 22.97 -10.52
C GLU A 450 8.71 23.98 -9.67
N SER A 451 9.42 24.97 -9.14
CA SER A 451 8.77 26.23 -8.80
C SER A 451 7.98 26.61 -10.06
N GLU A 452 6.65 26.70 -9.96
CA GLU A 452 5.90 27.39 -10.99
C GLU A 452 6.49 28.81 -11.04
N ASP A 453 7.34 29.08 -12.06
CA ASP A 453 7.83 30.41 -12.35
C ASP A 453 6.65 31.24 -12.87
N ASN A 454 5.75 31.61 -11.95
CA ASN A 454 4.71 32.60 -12.17
C ASN A 454 5.33 33.99 -11.97
N ASP A 455 6.34 34.31 -12.74
CA ASP A 455 6.89 35.66 -12.81
C ASP A 455 6.19 36.39 -13.98
N ASP A 456 5.14 37.12 -13.65
CA ASP A 456 4.38 37.91 -14.62
C ASP A 456 5.29 38.90 -15.38
N SER A 457 6.37 39.40 -14.76
CA SER A 457 7.32 40.30 -15.39
C SER A 457 8.17 39.59 -16.42
N ALA A 458 8.64 38.38 -16.12
CA ALA A 458 9.36 37.53 -17.07
C ALA A 458 8.45 37.10 -18.22
N PHE A 459 7.18 36.76 -17.94
CA PHE A 459 6.20 36.41 -18.96
C PHE A 459 5.99 37.58 -19.94
N GLU A 460 5.73 38.78 -19.45
CA GLU A 460 5.50 39.95 -20.29
C GLU A 460 6.73 40.36 -21.11
N LEU A 461 7.93 40.15 -20.54
CA LEU A 461 9.18 40.38 -21.24
C LEU A 461 9.36 39.39 -22.42
N LEU A 462 9.20 38.09 -22.15
CA LEU A 462 9.39 37.03 -23.12
C LEU A 462 8.34 37.10 -24.26
N CYS A 463 7.11 37.52 -23.99
CA CYS A 463 6.07 37.71 -25.01
C CYS A 463 6.41 38.77 -26.07
N LYS A 464 7.34 39.67 -25.78
CA LYS A 464 7.78 40.71 -26.75
C LYS A 464 8.81 40.22 -27.74
N ILE A 465 9.43 39.07 -27.51
CA ILE A 465 10.49 38.50 -28.31
C ILE A 465 9.90 37.82 -29.57
N ARG A 466 10.61 37.93 -30.68
CA ARG A 466 10.19 37.34 -31.96
C ARG A 466 11.27 36.40 -32.52
N THR A 467 10.83 35.36 -33.20
CA THR A 467 11.72 34.48 -33.96
C THR A 467 12.49 35.26 -35.00
N GLY A 468 13.78 35.00 -35.15
CA GLY A 468 14.72 35.65 -36.04
C GLY A 468 15.32 36.96 -35.47
N GLU A 469 14.91 37.37 -34.26
CA GLU A 469 15.48 38.54 -33.58
C GLU A 469 16.93 38.28 -33.18
N THR A 470 17.79 39.30 -33.30
CA THR A 470 19.19 39.24 -32.87
C THR A 470 19.31 39.91 -31.49
N LEU A 471 19.92 39.21 -30.56
CA LEU A 471 20.22 39.67 -29.21
C LEU A 471 21.75 39.78 -29.05
N THR A 472 22.20 40.58 -28.09
CA THR A 472 23.62 40.59 -27.72
C THR A 472 23.82 39.77 -26.46
N THR A 473 24.74 38.81 -26.52
CA THR A 473 25.12 38.03 -25.34
C THR A 473 25.96 38.88 -24.40
N LYS A 474 25.39 39.36 -23.32
CA LYS A 474 26.12 40.18 -22.35
C LYS A 474 27.16 39.35 -21.62
N GLU A 475 26.74 38.23 -21.11
CA GLU A 475 27.57 37.25 -20.40
C GLU A 475 26.88 35.88 -20.37
N VAL A 476 27.64 34.83 -20.09
CA VAL A 476 27.14 33.51 -19.74
C VAL A 476 27.66 33.16 -18.36
N ILE A 477 26.74 32.97 -17.43
CA ILE A 477 27.06 32.69 -16.00
C ILE A 477 27.15 31.19 -15.82
N VAL A 478 28.31 30.70 -15.38
CA VAL A 478 28.50 29.30 -14.98
C VAL A 478 28.03 29.15 -13.53
N ASN A 479 27.01 28.35 -13.35
CA ASN A 479 26.45 28.05 -12.04
C ASN A 479 27.00 26.73 -11.51
N GLU A 480 27.74 26.78 -10.42
CA GLU A 480 28.17 25.60 -9.70
C GLU A 480 27.03 25.04 -8.84
N LYS A 481 26.67 23.80 -9.07
CA LYS A 481 25.63 23.07 -8.32
C LYS A 481 26.26 21.89 -7.57
N LYS A 482 26.01 21.80 -6.29
CA LYS A 482 26.46 20.68 -5.46
C LYS A 482 25.46 19.54 -5.53
N THR A 483 25.95 18.30 -5.74
CA THR A 483 25.11 17.12 -5.65
C THR A 483 24.62 16.94 -4.22
N THR A 484 23.35 16.57 -4.07
CA THR A 484 22.75 16.26 -2.77
C THR A 484 22.57 14.75 -2.60
N PRO A 485 22.68 14.23 -1.38
CA PRO A 485 22.41 12.82 -1.14
C PRO A 485 20.98 12.46 -1.53
N PRO A 486 20.73 11.27 -2.10
CA PRO A 486 19.37 10.83 -2.37
C PRO A 486 18.55 10.85 -1.08
N PRO A 487 17.34 11.45 -1.07
CA PRO A 487 16.58 11.62 0.15
C PRO A 487 16.16 10.27 0.74
N LEU A 488 16.21 10.16 2.07
CA LEU A 488 15.72 9.00 2.81
C LEU A 488 14.21 8.80 2.55
N PHE A 489 13.76 7.56 2.49
CA PHE A 489 12.36 7.26 2.27
C PHE A 489 11.46 7.76 3.41
N THR A 490 10.35 8.38 3.04
CA THR A 490 9.13 8.48 3.85
C THR A 490 8.21 7.32 3.49
N GLU A 491 7.13 7.09 4.24
CA GLU A 491 6.13 6.10 3.79
C GLU A 491 5.57 6.46 2.41
N ALA A 492 5.26 7.73 2.16
CA ALA A 492 4.76 8.18 0.86
C ALA A 492 5.74 7.91 -0.28
N SER A 493 7.01 8.29 -0.13
CA SER A 493 8.01 8.09 -1.18
C SER A 493 8.40 6.62 -1.37
N LEU A 494 8.33 5.80 -0.30
CA LEU A 494 8.50 4.35 -0.43
C LEU A 494 7.32 3.72 -1.17
N LEU A 495 6.08 4.08 -0.84
CA LEU A 495 4.90 3.58 -1.58
C LEU A 495 4.98 3.94 -3.07
N ALA A 496 5.46 5.15 -3.41
CA ALA A 496 5.70 5.53 -4.80
C ALA A 496 6.79 4.65 -5.46
N ALA A 497 7.86 4.33 -4.73
CA ALA A 497 8.92 3.45 -5.21
C ALA A 497 8.42 2.00 -5.40
N LEU A 498 7.54 1.50 -4.52
CA LEU A 498 6.98 0.15 -4.60
C LEU A 498 6.06 -0.06 -5.82
N VAL A 499 5.46 0.99 -6.34
CA VAL A 499 4.70 0.96 -7.60
C VAL A 499 5.62 0.87 -8.83
N ARG A 500 6.88 1.29 -8.69
CA ARG A 500 7.87 1.44 -9.78
C ARG A 500 9.21 0.79 -9.43
N VAL A 501 9.18 -0.35 -8.78
CA VAL A 501 10.39 -1.03 -8.29
C VAL A 501 11.38 -1.34 -9.43
N ALA A 502 10.87 -1.59 -10.64
CA ALA A 502 11.70 -1.77 -11.83
C ALA A 502 12.70 -0.61 -12.08
N ASP A 503 12.40 0.61 -11.62
CA ASP A 503 13.32 1.75 -11.80
C ASP A 503 14.57 1.64 -10.89
N PHE A 504 14.53 0.81 -9.84
CA PHE A 504 15.63 0.53 -8.92
C PHE A 504 16.41 -0.74 -9.27
N VAL A 505 15.99 -1.47 -10.29
CA VAL A 505 16.64 -2.69 -10.76
C VAL A 505 17.67 -2.36 -11.84
N THR A 506 18.89 -2.85 -11.65
CA THR A 506 19.99 -2.65 -12.61
C THR A 506 20.03 -3.71 -13.71
N ASP A 507 19.64 -4.95 -13.39
CA ASP A 507 19.57 -6.04 -14.37
C ASP A 507 18.47 -5.74 -15.42
N PRO A 508 18.83 -5.63 -16.72
CA PRO A 508 17.88 -5.28 -17.76
C PRO A 508 16.81 -6.37 -18.00
N VAL A 509 17.13 -7.64 -17.78
CA VAL A 509 16.18 -8.76 -17.95
C VAL A 509 15.12 -8.70 -16.86
N ILE A 510 15.55 -8.63 -15.61
CA ILE A 510 14.64 -8.53 -14.44
C ILE A 510 13.79 -7.26 -14.55
N LYS A 511 14.40 -6.14 -14.94
CA LYS A 511 13.68 -4.88 -15.16
C LYS A 511 12.58 -5.01 -16.20
N LYS A 512 12.86 -5.69 -17.31
CA LYS A 512 11.89 -5.96 -18.37
C LYS A 512 10.76 -6.83 -17.86
N LEU A 513 11.05 -7.97 -17.21
CA LEU A 513 10.06 -8.88 -16.68
C LEU A 513 9.09 -8.19 -15.69
N LEU A 514 9.61 -7.33 -14.79
CA LEU A 514 8.80 -6.55 -13.88
C LEU A 514 7.85 -5.59 -14.62
N LYS A 515 8.32 -4.93 -15.68
CA LYS A 515 7.49 -4.03 -16.49
C LYS A 515 6.44 -4.78 -17.29
N ASP A 516 6.82 -5.91 -17.88
CA ASP A 516 5.92 -6.76 -18.68
C ASP A 516 4.78 -7.33 -17.81
N LYS A 517 5.07 -7.68 -16.56
CA LYS A 517 4.07 -8.11 -15.56
C LYS A 517 2.94 -7.06 -15.36
N ASP A 518 3.26 -5.80 -15.43
CA ASP A 518 2.32 -4.71 -15.15
C ASP A 518 1.93 -3.89 -16.41
N LYS A 519 2.22 -4.42 -17.61
CA LYS A 519 1.98 -3.73 -18.91
C LYS A 519 0.54 -3.25 -19.09
N ASP A 520 -0.42 -4.01 -18.56
CA ASP A 520 -1.85 -3.73 -18.66
C ASP A 520 -2.38 -2.87 -17.50
N LYS A 521 -1.55 -2.57 -16.50
CA LYS A 521 -1.88 -1.71 -15.36
C LYS A 521 -1.44 -0.27 -15.62
N LYS A 522 -2.34 0.69 -15.43
CA LYS A 522 -2.03 2.11 -15.70
C LYS A 522 -1.27 2.82 -14.57
N ASP A 523 -1.49 2.40 -13.33
CA ASP A 523 -0.93 3.04 -12.15
C ASP A 523 0.25 2.25 -11.53
N GLU A 524 0.65 1.11 -12.13
CA GLU A 524 1.80 0.31 -11.72
C GLU A 524 2.76 0.06 -12.90
N HIS A 525 4.06 0.13 -12.64
CA HIS A 525 5.11 0.02 -13.65
C HIS A 525 6.26 -0.85 -13.13
N GLY A 526 6.03 -2.15 -13.02
CA GLY A 526 6.98 -3.09 -12.45
C GLY A 526 7.03 -2.98 -10.93
N GLY A 527 5.88 -2.89 -10.29
CA GLY A 527 5.74 -2.80 -8.84
C GLY A 527 5.83 -4.16 -8.12
N ILE A 528 5.98 -4.12 -6.79
CA ILE A 528 5.90 -5.28 -5.90
C ILE A 528 4.88 -5.06 -4.78
N GLY A 529 4.27 -6.16 -4.33
CA GLY A 529 3.15 -6.13 -3.40
C GLY A 529 1.88 -5.56 -4.03
N THR A 530 0.75 -5.73 -3.37
CA THR A 530 -0.53 -5.13 -3.75
C THR A 530 -0.79 -3.87 -2.90
N PRO A 531 -1.68 -2.96 -3.31
CA PRO A 531 -2.03 -1.78 -2.51
C PRO A 531 -2.38 -2.12 -1.05
N ALA A 532 -3.15 -3.18 -0.83
CA ALA A 532 -3.57 -3.63 0.49
C ALA A 532 -2.41 -4.20 1.32
N THR A 533 -1.48 -4.94 0.70
CA THR A 533 -0.39 -5.63 1.41
C THR A 533 0.79 -4.72 1.73
N ARG A 534 1.04 -3.66 0.95
CA ARG A 534 2.17 -2.73 1.17
C ARG A 534 2.15 -2.10 2.56
N ALA A 535 0.98 -1.66 3.03
CA ALA A 535 0.82 -1.10 4.38
C ALA A 535 1.12 -2.15 5.47
N ALA A 536 0.59 -3.36 5.34
CA ALA A 536 0.83 -4.46 6.28
C ALA A 536 2.31 -4.88 6.33
N ILE A 537 3.01 -4.86 5.19
CA ILE A 537 4.45 -5.12 5.11
C ILE A 537 5.23 -4.07 5.91
N LEU A 538 4.93 -2.77 5.74
CA LEU A 538 5.58 -1.70 6.49
C LEU A 538 5.39 -1.87 8.01
N GLU A 539 4.17 -2.17 8.44
CA GLU A 539 3.88 -2.42 9.86
C GLU A 539 4.61 -3.68 10.37
N THR A 540 4.72 -4.71 9.54
CA THR A 540 5.48 -5.92 9.89
C THR A 540 6.97 -5.62 10.06
N LEU A 541 7.58 -4.84 9.15
CA LEU A 541 8.99 -4.44 9.25
C LEU A 541 9.25 -3.63 10.54
N LYS A 542 8.35 -2.68 10.89
CA LYS A 542 8.43 -1.92 12.14
C LYS A 542 8.26 -2.83 13.37
N LYS A 543 7.23 -3.67 13.38
CA LYS A 543 6.92 -4.58 14.50
C LYS A 543 8.03 -5.59 14.77
N ARG A 544 8.74 -6.01 13.72
CA ARG A 544 9.90 -6.92 13.82
C ARG A 544 11.21 -6.20 14.10
N ASN A 545 11.15 -4.89 14.30
CA ASN A 545 12.33 -4.05 14.56
C ASN A 545 13.38 -4.11 13.44
N TYR A 546 12.97 -4.21 12.18
CA TYR A 546 13.86 -4.08 11.03
C TYR A 546 14.04 -2.63 10.58
N ILE A 547 13.02 -1.82 10.81
CA ILE A 547 13.04 -0.38 10.53
C ILE A 547 12.40 0.40 11.68
N THR A 548 12.81 1.65 11.81
CA THR A 548 12.21 2.64 12.72
C THR A 548 11.77 3.87 11.93
N LEU A 549 10.91 4.69 12.54
CA LEU A 549 10.47 5.95 11.96
C LEU A 549 11.09 7.11 12.75
N GLU A 550 12.02 7.83 12.14
CA GLU A 550 12.70 8.98 12.72
C GLU A 550 12.39 10.25 11.92
N LYS A 551 11.78 11.23 12.55
CA LYS A 551 11.38 12.50 11.91
C LYS A 551 10.64 12.30 10.58
N GLY A 552 9.78 11.26 10.52
CA GLY A 552 9.02 10.91 9.32
C GLY A 552 9.81 10.15 8.24
N LYS A 553 11.06 9.76 8.51
CA LYS A 553 11.90 8.96 7.61
C LYS A 553 11.99 7.53 8.10
N LEU A 554 11.99 6.60 7.18
CA LEU A 554 12.17 5.17 7.42
C LEU A 554 13.67 4.87 7.50
N ILE A 555 14.13 4.42 8.66
CA ILE A 555 15.55 4.12 8.93
C ILE A 555 15.70 2.64 9.27
N PRO A 556 16.62 1.90 8.62
CA PRO A 556 16.91 0.53 9.02
C PRO A 556 17.53 0.48 10.41
N THR A 557 17.19 -0.53 11.20
CA THR A 557 17.88 -0.86 12.45
C THR A 557 19.10 -1.74 12.18
N ASP A 558 19.94 -1.97 13.19
CA ASP A 558 21.08 -2.91 13.06
C ASP A 558 20.63 -4.32 12.68
N THR A 559 19.48 -4.77 13.21
CA THR A 559 18.86 -6.05 12.81
C THR A 559 18.42 -6.04 11.34
N GLY A 560 17.88 -4.91 10.86
CA GLY A 560 17.49 -4.74 9.47
C GLY A 560 18.69 -4.79 8.52
N TYR A 561 19.77 -4.08 8.84
CA TYR A 561 21.03 -4.14 8.09
C TYR A 561 21.61 -5.57 8.07
N ALA A 562 21.73 -6.17 9.25
CA ALA A 562 22.30 -7.50 9.40
C ALA A 562 21.54 -8.57 8.62
N LEU A 563 20.21 -8.50 8.59
CA LEU A 563 19.39 -9.42 7.80
C LEU A 563 19.66 -9.26 6.30
N ILE A 564 19.72 -8.02 5.80
CA ILE A 564 19.94 -7.76 4.36
C ILE A 564 21.36 -8.18 3.95
N ASP A 565 22.35 -8.00 4.81
CA ASP A 565 23.74 -8.40 4.53
C ASP A 565 23.96 -9.92 4.53
N ALA A 566 23.15 -10.65 5.33
CA ALA A 566 23.24 -12.10 5.39
C ALA A 566 22.47 -12.81 4.24
N LEU A 567 21.54 -12.13 3.59
CA LEU A 567 20.69 -12.72 2.56
C LEU A 567 21.33 -12.65 1.17
N PRO A 568 21.11 -13.67 0.31
CA PRO A 568 21.56 -13.63 -1.09
C PRO A 568 20.83 -12.54 -1.87
N GLY A 569 21.50 -11.98 -2.89
CA GLY A 569 20.97 -10.88 -3.70
C GLY A 569 19.57 -11.13 -4.25
N ILE A 570 19.28 -12.35 -4.71
CA ILE A 570 17.97 -12.75 -5.22
C ILE A 570 16.84 -12.63 -4.17
N ALA A 571 17.15 -12.76 -2.89
CA ALA A 571 16.18 -12.59 -1.80
C ALA A 571 16.00 -11.13 -1.39
N VAL A 572 17.03 -10.30 -1.59
CA VAL A 572 17.05 -8.87 -1.22
C VAL A 572 16.46 -8.00 -2.33
N ASN A 573 16.63 -8.40 -3.59
CA ASN A 573 16.11 -7.72 -4.75
C ASN A 573 14.72 -8.24 -5.15
N PRO A 574 13.97 -7.54 -6.02
CA PRO A 574 12.65 -7.99 -6.47
C PRO A 574 12.71 -9.13 -7.51
N ASP A 575 13.89 -9.74 -7.72
CA ASP A 575 14.18 -10.71 -8.77
C ASP A 575 13.24 -11.92 -8.73
N MET A 576 13.02 -12.50 -7.56
CA MET A 576 12.07 -13.61 -7.40
C MET A 576 10.65 -13.23 -7.81
N THR A 577 10.22 -11.99 -7.55
CA THR A 577 8.89 -11.54 -7.99
C THR A 577 8.79 -11.48 -9.51
N ALA A 578 9.85 -11.05 -10.19
CA ALA A 578 9.92 -11.02 -11.65
C ALA A 578 9.88 -12.44 -12.24
N LEU A 579 10.79 -13.31 -11.79
CA LEU A 579 10.91 -14.69 -12.28
C LEU A 579 9.66 -15.53 -12.02
N TRP A 580 9.07 -15.37 -10.82
CA TRP A 580 7.85 -16.10 -10.51
C TRP A 580 6.65 -15.60 -11.32
N SER A 581 6.59 -14.31 -11.68
CA SER A 581 5.50 -13.81 -12.52
C SER A 581 5.49 -14.43 -13.90
N GLU A 582 6.66 -14.72 -14.46
CA GLU A 582 6.81 -15.44 -15.74
C GLU A 582 6.35 -16.90 -15.60
N LYS A 583 6.87 -17.63 -14.58
CA LYS A 583 6.43 -19.01 -14.28
C LYS A 583 4.92 -19.11 -14.01
N GLN A 584 4.36 -18.14 -13.29
CA GLN A 584 2.91 -18.07 -13.00
C GLN A 584 2.08 -17.81 -14.27
N ALA A 585 2.57 -16.99 -15.20
CA ALA A 585 1.91 -16.81 -16.50
C ALA A 585 1.93 -18.12 -17.32
N ALA A 586 3.02 -18.86 -17.28
CA ALA A 586 3.10 -20.18 -17.92
C ALA A 586 2.12 -21.20 -17.28
N ILE A 587 1.91 -21.13 -15.95
CA ILE A 587 0.90 -21.96 -15.27
C ILE A 587 -0.51 -21.58 -15.70
N GLU A 588 -0.82 -20.29 -15.78
CA GLU A 588 -2.12 -19.77 -16.23
C GLU A 588 -2.46 -20.28 -17.64
N ASN A 589 -1.46 -20.31 -18.53
CA ASN A 589 -1.60 -20.76 -19.91
C ASN A 589 -1.58 -22.31 -20.07
N GLY A 590 -1.20 -23.05 -19.03
CA GLY A 590 -1.10 -24.49 -19.05
C GLY A 590 0.25 -25.05 -19.56
N ASP A 591 1.25 -24.19 -19.76
CA ASP A 591 2.60 -24.55 -20.23
C ASP A 591 3.48 -25.09 -19.10
N LEU A 592 3.13 -24.81 -17.84
CA LEU A 592 3.81 -25.27 -16.63
C LEU A 592 2.79 -25.75 -15.60
N THR A 593 3.10 -26.83 -14.88
CA THR A 593 2.23 -27.26 -13.76
C THR A 593 2.66 -26.64 -12.43
N VAL A 594 1.71 -26.54 -11.49
CA VAL A 594 2.00 -26.10 -10.11
C VAL A 594 3.05 -26.99 -9.46
N GLU A 595 2.94 -28.32 -9.65
CA GLU A 595 3.87 -29.30 -9.09
C GLU A 595 5.31 -29.09 -9.60
N GLN A 596 5.49 -28.90 -10.91
CA GLN A 596 6.81 -28.59 -11.49
C GLN A 596 7.39 -27.32 -10.91
N PHE A 597 6.61 -26.25 -10.86
CA PHE A 597 7.05 -24.98 -10.28
C PHE A 597 7.48 -25.10 -8.81
N ILE A 598 6.72 -25.84 -7.99
CA ILE A 598 7.05 -26.06 -6.59
C ILE A 598 8.26 -26.98 -6.42
N ASN A 599 8.43 -27.98 -7.27
CA ASN A 599 9.62 -28.85 -7.26
C ASN A 599 10.89 -28.08 -7.64
N ASP A 600 10.82 -27.20 -8.64
CA ASP A 600 11.93 -26.29 -8.98
C ASP A 600 12.31 -25.42 -7.77
N LEU A 601 11.30 -24.82 -7.10
CA LEU A 601 11.50 -24.02 -5.92
C LEU A 601 12.18 -24.78 -4.77
N TYR A 602 11.85 -26.07 -4.58
CA TYR A 602 12.54 -26.89 -3.58
C TYR A 602 14.02 -27.05 -3.91
N GLY A 603 14.37 -27.21 -5.19
CA GLY A 603 15.77 -27.26 -5.63
C GLY A 603 16.50 -25.93 -5.37
N GLU A 604 15.90 -24.82 -5.78
CA GLU A 604 16.44 -23.47 -5.54
C GLU A 604 16.66 -23.20 -4.03
N LEU A 605 15.67 -23.53 -3.19
CA LEU A 605 15.76 -23.36 -1.75
C LEU A 605 16.83 -24.23 -1.09
N THR A 606 17.03 -25.45 -1.58
CA THR A 606 18.10 -26.32 -1.05
C THR A 606 19.46 -25.66 -1.22
N GLY A 607 19.74 -25.06 -2.39
CA GLY A 607 20.95 -24.29 -2.61
C GLY A 607 21.07 -23.07 -1.68
N MET A 608 20.01 -22.24 -1.61
CA MET A 608 20.01 -21.05 -0.76
C MET A 608 20.20 -21.37 0.73
N ILE A 609 19.68 -22.52 1.19
CA ILE A 609 19.75 -22.93 2.59
C ILE A 609 21.13 -23.51 2.92
N SER A 610 21.76 -24.24 2.00
CA SER A 610 23.13 -24.74 2.19
C SER A 610 24.15 -23.60 2.31
N ASP A 611 23.90 -22.49 1.67
CA ASP A 611 24.79 -21.34 1.63
C ASP A 611 24.54 -20.31 2.75
N VAL A 612 23.63 -20.62 3.71
CA VAL A 612 23.32 -19.71 4.81
C VAL A 612 24.54 -19.48 5.70
N ASP A 613 25.12 -18.31 5.57
CA ASP A 613 26.14 -17.79 6.49
C ASP A 613 25.65 -16.46 7.09
N LEU A 614 25.62 -16.41 8.42
CA LEU A 614 25.27 -15.17 9.12
C LEU A 614 26.48 -14.22 9.23
N GLY A 615 27.65 -14.58 8.74
CA GLY A 615 28.87 -13.76 8.80
C GLY A 615 29.13 -13.20 10.19
N GLU A 616 29.57 -11.94 10.24
CA GLU A 616 29.73 -11.16 11.48
C GLU A 616 28.41 -10.47 11.90
N MET A 617 27.26 -11.08 11.61
CA MET A 617 25.98 -10.52 12.03
C MET A 617 26.05 -10.12 13.50
N LYS A 618 26.08 -8.82 13.78
CA LYS A 618 25.96 -8.28 15.14
C LYS A 618 24.55 -8.57 15.63
N ILE A 619 24.39 -9.75 16.19
CA ILE A 619 23.20 -10.10 16.92
C ILE A 619 23.36 -9.39 18.26
N GLU A 620 22.66 -8.26 18.46
CA GLU A 620 22.50 -7.80 19.82
C GLU A 620 21.85 -8.93 20.61
N PRO A 621 22.55 -9.54 21.58
CA PRO A 621 21.88 -10.44 22.50
C PRO A 621 20.72 -9.63 23.06
N ALA A 622 19.52 -10.19 23.05
CA ALA A 622 18.40 -9.58 23.76
C ALA A 622 18.93 -9.13 25.11
N ALA A 623 18.65 -7.87 25.46
CA ALA A 623 19.10 -7.33 26.74
C ALA A 623 18.94 -8.43 27.80
N PRO A 624 20.02 -8.77 28.53
CA PRO A 624 20.03 -9.95 29.38
C PRO A 624 18.73 -9.97 30.15
N ALA A 625 18.13 -11.13 30.33
CA ALA A 625 16.80 -11.34 30.93
C ALA A 625 16.63 -10.72 32.34
N GLY A 626 17.44 -9.78 32.70
CA GLY A 626 17.58 -9.04 33.94
C GLY A 626 17.12 -7.57 33.92
N GLN A 627 16.76 -6.97 32.81
CA GLN A 627 16.34 -5.56 32.78
C GLN A 627 14.92 -5.34 32.21
N PHE A 628 14.00 -6.23 32.47
CA PHE A 628 12.60 -5.82 32.43
C PHE A 628 12.39 -4.76 33.52
N GLN A 629 11.75 -3.64 33.17
CA GLN A 629 11.21 -2.75 34.19
C GLN A 629 10.44 -3.59 35.19
N ARG A 630 10.60 -3.29 36.46
CA ARG A 630 9.96 -4.03 37.55
C ARG A 630 8.91 -3.13 38.20
N LEU A 631 7.94 -3.72 38.82
CA LEU A 631 7.11 -3.01 39.77
C LEU A 631 7.98 -2.76 41.01
N ASP A 632 7.75 -1.63 41.68
CA ASP A 632 8.45 -1.28 42.93
C ASP A 632 8.02 -2.20 44.08
N SER A 633 6.77 -2.63 44.06
CA SER A 633 6.23 -3.53 45.07
C SER A 633 6.55 -4.99 44.78
N PRO A 634 6.98 -5.77 45.82
CA PRO A 634 7.25 -7.20 45.68
C PRO A 634 5.94 -8.00 45.48
N CYS A 635 6.07 -9.19 44.94
CA CYS A 635 4.95 -10.09 44.71
C CYS A 635 4.18 -10.41 46.01
N PRO A 636 2.88 -10.21 46.05
CA PRO A 636 2.09 -10.45 47.25
C PRO A 636 1.97 -11.94 47.62
N SER A 637 2.36 -12.85 46.70
CA SER A 637 2.34 -14.30 46.92
C SER A 637 3.67 -14.83 47.44
N CYS A 638 4.83 -14.40 46.89
CA CYS A 638 6.13 -15.00 47.21
C CYS A 638 7.24 -13.99 47.53
N GLY A 639 6.98 -12.71 47.54
CA GLY A 639 7.94 -11.65 47.88
C GLY A 639 8.99 -11.37 46.79
N LYS A 640 9.06 -12.12 45.67
CA LYS A 640 9.99 -11.88 44.58
C LYS A 640 9.53 -10.74 43.68
N HIS A 641 10.42 -10.30 42.80
CA HIS A 641 10.13 -9.18 41.87
C HIS A 641 9.06 -9.52 40.85
N ILE A 642 8.27 -8.51 40.47
CA ILE A 642 7.30 -8.59 39.37
C ILE A 642 7.87 -7.81 38.20
N VAL A 643 8.08 -8.48 37.07
CA VAL A 643 8.62 -7.89 35.85
C VAL A 643 7.47 -7.44 34.93
N ILE A 644 7.68 -6.32 34.26
CA ILE A 644 6.74 -5.74 33.28
C ILE A 644 7.06 -6.32 31.93
N ARG A 645 6.06 -6.95 31.28
CA ARG A 645 6.14 -7.50 29.94
C ARG A 645 5.01 -6.95 29.06
N PRO A 646 5.08 -7.03 27.74
CA PRO A 646 4.01 -6.51 26.85
C PRO A 646 2.61 -7.06 27.14
N LYS A 647 2.51 -8.28 27.64
CA LYS A 647 1.24 -8.94 27.95
C LYS A 647 0.78 -8.75 29.41
N GLY A 648 1.57 -8.13 30.27
CA GLY A 648 1.21 -7.93 31.69
C GLY A 648 2.38 -7.89 32.64
N TYR A 649 2.11 -8.15 33.91
CA TYR A 649 3.00 -8.06 35.06
C TYR A 649 3.16 -9.46 35.65
N PHE A 650 4.37 -10.00 35.63
CA PHE A 650 4.65 -11.41 35.94
C PHE A 650 5.66 -11.55 37.07
N CYS A 651 5.34 -12.36 38.08
CA CYS A 651 6.31 -12.68 39.12
C CYS A 651 7.45 -13.54 38.58
N THR A 652 8.68 -13.28 39.08
CA THR A 652 9.86 -14.05 38.72
C THR A 652 10.01 -15.35 39.50
N GLY A 653 9.15 -15.59 40.48
CA GLY A 653 9.32 -16.73 41.41
C GLY A 653 8.08 -17.58 41.69
N CYS A 654 6.92 -17.21 41.20
CA CYS A 654 5.70 -17.98 41.33
C CYS A 654 4.74 -17.72 40.16
N GLU A 655 3.58 -18.35 40.15
CA GLU A 655 2.60 -18.22 39.07
C GLU A 655 1.78 -16.92 39.07
N PHE A 656 2.06 -15.99 40.00
CA PHE A 656 1.36 -14.71 40.11
C PHE A 656 1.56 -13.90 38.84
N LYS A 657 0.44 -13.44 38.26
CA LYS A 657 0.41 -12.59 37.07
C LYS A 657 -0.80 -11.68 37.01
N ILE A 658 -0.59 -10.44 36.60
CA ILE A 658 -1.66 -9.50 36.23
C ILE A 658 -1.55 -9.26 34.72
N TRP A 659 -2.59 -9.55 33.97
CA TRP A 659 -2.63 -9.28 32.53
C TRP A 659 -2.72 -7.78 32.27
N SER A 660 -2.10 -7.32 31.16
CA SER A 660 -2.14 -5.90 30.74
C SER A 660 -3.52 -5.41 30.35
N GLU A 661 -4.52 -6.30 30.26
CA GLU A 661 -5.90 -5.96 29.96
C GLU A 661 -6.86 -6.78 30.84
N PHE A 662 -7.92 -6.12 31.32
CA PHE A 662 -9.01 -6.75 32.08
C PHE A 662 -10.35 -6.14 31.66
N SER A 663 -11.30 -6.96 31.24
CA SER A 663 -12.64 -6.53 30.79
C SER A 663 -12.62 -5.39 29.76
N GLY A 664 -11.70 -5.48 28.75
CA GLY A 664 -11.56 -4.49 27.70
C GLY A 664 -10.89 -3.18 28.13
N LYS A 665 -10.26 -3.14 29.32
CA LYS A 665 -9.50 -1.98 29.82
C LYS A 665 -8.03 -2.34 30.02
N LYS A 666 -7.12 -1.51 29.49
CA LYS A 666 -5.69 -1.60 29.78
C LYS A 666 -5.43 -1.31 31.26
N ILE A 667 -4.64 -2.15 31.89
CA ILE A 667 -4.11 -1.97 33.25
C ILE A 667 -2.76 -1.26 33.13
N THR A 668 -2.67 -0.03 33.61
CA THR A 668 -1.42 0.73 33.62
C THR A 668 -0.45 0.22 34.69
N GLN A 669 0.84 0.54 34.58
CA GLN A 669 1.85 0.20 35.60
C GLN A 669 1.44 0.71 36.98
N ALA A 670 0.97 1.97 37.07
CA ALA A 670 0.53 2.55 38.33
C ALA A 670 -0.67 1.81 38.95
N GLN A 671 -1.59 1.30 38.12
CA GLN A 671 -2.73 0.50 38.59
C GLN A 671 -2.28 -0.89 39.04
N ALA A 672 -1.34 -1.51 38.31
CA ALA A 672 -0.76 -2.80 38.73
C ALA A 672 0.00 -2.65 40.03
N GLU A 673 0.78 -1.59 40.21
CA GLU A 673 1.45 -1.26 41.46
C GLU A 673 0.51 -1.15 42.64
N LYS A 674 -0.64 -0.45 42.48
CA LYS A 674 -1.67 -0.33 43.50
C LYS A 674 -2.34 -1.69 43.82
N LEU A 675 -2.62 -2.50 42.78
CA LEU A 675 -3.17 -3.85 42.98
C LEU A 675 -2.23 -4.72 43.80
N VAL A 676 -0.94 -4.69 43.49
CA VAL A 676 0.06 -5.49 44.23
C VAL A 676 0.21 -4.98 45.67
N LYS A 677 0.30 -3.64 45.86
CA LYS A 677 0.54 -3.02 47.17
C LYS A 677 -0.65 -3.03 48.09
N SER A 678 -1.83 -2.70 47.57
CA SER A 678 -3.05 -2.47 48.39
C SER A 678 -4.24 -3.40 48.06
N GLY A 679 -4.08 -4.26 47.06
CA GLY A 679 -5.13 -5.19 46.62
C GLY A 679 -6.25 -4.54 45.80
N LYS A 680 -6.24 -3.24 45.56
CA LYS A 680 -7.27 -2.53 44.82
C LYS A 680 -6.72 -1.31 44.05
N THR A 681 -7.37 -0.92 42.94
CA THR A 681 -7.07 0.30 42.20
C THR A 681 -7.83 1.52 42.69
N ASP A 682 -7.50 2.68 42.20
CA ASP A 682 -8.43 3.83 42.21
C ASP A 682 -9.60 3.57 41.28
N LEU A 683 -10.58 4.50 41.30
CA LEU A 683 -11.72 4.43 40.39
C LEU A 683 -11.24 4.52 38.91
N ILE A 684 -11.55 3.47 38.15
CA ILE A 684 -11.27 3.40 36.70
C ILE A 684 -12.58 3.70 35.96
N LYS A 685 -12.54 4.70 35.08
CA LYS A 685 -13.73 5.14 34.35
C LYS A 685 -13.97 4.33 33.08
N GLY A 686 -15.25 4.13 32.75
CA GLY A 686 -15.68 3.70 31.41
C GLY A 686 -15.53 2.21 31.12
N PHE A 687 -15.76 1.32 32.06
CA PHE A 687 -15.97 -0.11 31.78
C PHE A 687 -17.28 -0.31 31.00
N LYS A 688 -17.27 -1.18 29.99
CA LYS A 688 -18.46 -1.48 29.18
C LYS A 688 -19.42 -2.44 29.95
N LYS A 689 -20.71 -2.13 29.97
CA LYS A 689 -21.76 -3.03 30.44
C LYS A 689 -22.14 -4.04 29.36
N LYS A 690 -22.50 -5.26 29.70
CA LYS A 690 -23.06 -6.25 28.75
C LYS A 690 -24.37 -5.78 28.11
N SER A 691 -25.13 -4.93 28.82
CA SER A 691 -26.40 -4.34 28.35
C SER A 691 -26.25 -3.02 27.58
N GLY A 692 -25.03 -2.61 27.20
CA GLY A 692 -24.75 -1.30 26.62
C GLY A 692 -24.48 -0.21 27.68
N GLY A 693 -23.76 0.85 27.28
CA GLY A 693 -23.29 1.94 28.13
C GLY A 693 -22.03 1.62 28.93
N THR A 694 -21.60 2.58 29.76
CA THR A 694 -20.36 2.48 30.54
C THR A 694 -20.67 2.64 32.05
N TYR A 695 -19.72 2.21 32.88
CA TYR A 695 -19.75 2.43 34.35
C TYR A 695 -18.32 2.56 34.88
N ASP A 696 -18.21 3.20 36.01
CA ASP A 696 -16.94 3.46 36.68
C ASP A 696 -16.85 2.53 37.91
N THR A 697 -15.69 1.91 38.09
CA THR A 697 -15.48 1.00 39.23
C THR A 697 -14.01 0.85 39.57
N VAL A 698 -13.70 0.29 40.72
CA VAL A 698 -12.34 -0.13 41.07
C VAL A 698 -12.13 -1.58 40.70
N LEU A 699 -10.89 -1.97 40.45
CA LEU A 699 -10.48 -3.37 40.35
C LEU A 699 -9.94 -3.83 41.71
N VAL A 700 -10.20 -5.09 42.03
CA VAL A 700 -9.66 -5.76 43.22
C VAL A 700 -8.88 -7.00 42.83
N LEU A 701 -7.85 -7.29 43.62
CA LEU A 701 -7.06 -8.50 43.50
C LEU A 701 -7.82 -9.61 44.32
N GLU A 702 -8.58 -10.43 43.59
CA GLU A 702 -9.39 -11.49 44.21
C GLU A 702 -8.53 -12.62 44.81
N ASP A 703 -7.44 -12.93 44.12
CA ASP A 703 -6.52 -14.00 44.54
C ASP A 703 -5.08 -13.51 44.51
N LYS A 704 -4.44 -13.43 45.66
CA LYS A 704 -3.06 -13.02 45.84
C LYS A 704 -2.04 -14.08 45.38
N LYS A 705 -2.45 -15.35 45.18
CA LYS A 705 -1.56 -16.41 44.70
C LYS A 705 -1.39 -16.35 43.20
N THR A 706 -2.46 -16.21 42.44
CA THR A 706 -2.45 -16.25 41.01
C THR A 706 -2.46 -14.87 40.34
N GLY A 707 -2.85 -13.81 41.08
CA GLY A 707 -3.01 -12.47 40.54
C GLY A 707 -4.35 -12.23 39.83
N LYS A 708 -5.36 -13.08 40.09
CA LYS A 708 -6.69 -12.95 39.52
C LYS A 708 -7.34 -11.64 39.93
N LEU A 709 -7.83 -10.86 38.96
CA LEU A 709 -8.56 -9.62 39.18
C LEU A 709 -10.06 -9.82 39.15
N GLY A 710 -10.78 -8.96 39.84
CA GLY A 710 -12.23 -8.92 39.86
C GLY A 710 -12.77 -7.54 40.16
N PHE A 711 -14.10 -7.45 40.27
CA PHE A 711 -14.81 -6.26 40.71
C PHE A 711 -15.24 -6.41 42.19
N PRO A 712 -15.26 -5.31 42.97
CA PRO A 712 -15.70 -5.39 44.36
C PRO A 712 -17.11 -5.98 44.46
N ALA A 713 -17.34 -6.84 45.46
CA ALA A 713 -18.67 -7.38 45.73
C ALA A 713 -19.65 -6.22 45.94
N ARG A 714 -20.80 -6.24 45.24
CA ARG A 714 -21.87 -5.27 45.48
C ARG A 714 -22.33 -5.43 46.93
N ALA A 715 -22.24 -4.35 47.70
CA ALA A 715 -22.95 -4.30 48.98
C ALA A 715 -24.44 -4.61 48.72
N LYS A 716 -24.94 -5.70 49.27
CA LYS A 716 -26.39 -5.95 49.29
C LYS A 716 -27.02 -4.77 50.03
N LYS A 717 -27.79 -3.94 49.30
CA LYS A 717 -28.74 -2.99 49.90
C LYS A 717 -29.90 -3.74 50.48
#